data_e64294c3dea80d4b877bae62dd39e783
#
_entry.id   e64294c3dea80d4b877bae62dd39e783
#
_cell.length_a   1.000
_cell.length_b   1.000
_cell.length_c   1.000
_cell.angle_alpha   90.00
_cell.angle_beta   90.00
_cell.angle_gamma   90.00
#
_symmetry.space_group_name_H-M   'P 1'
#
loop_
_entity.id
_entity.type
_entity.pdbx_description
1 polymer ?
#
loop_
_entity_poly.entity_id
_entity_poly.type
_entity_poly.pdbx_seq_one_letter_code
_entity_poly.pdbx_strand_id
1 'polypeptide(L)'
;MPNTHSTAATLLRDTPLPLPLARIDRPREESAAARRAQHDARSVVAPEAGRLIIVSNRLPYRFEDDGEGGFELERSVGGLATGLGPLHEQDGNLWIGWADADAGMDDDERARLAAAFDERDCRAVFLDDRDAEAYYEGFSNSAIWPLFHGFPQFTRFNEEEWEAYRRVNERFCEAALAEARPGDTLWIQDYHLMLLPSMLREALPDASIGFFLHIPFPDYETFRTLPWRDEIVRGVLGADLIGFHAYDYVRHFLSSCRRVAGIENTSGTLTVDGRVVQVDAFPLGIDYARFRDAARTPEVQAAVETLAAEKGHEGCKVMLSVERLDYSKGIPERLDAFDAFLDKHPEWKGRVVLMLVTVPSRENVASYRALKKRIDELVGQVNGKHSTMDWTPVDYYYRSLPFEQLVSLYAASDVMLVTPLRDGMNLVCKEYLACHDGDGGVLVLSEMAGASYELHEALCVNPFDRAGIARAMQEALTMPPDEQRKRNAPMQQRLARYTSKKWAREFLDAVADVKRRQAGMSAHLLGPTSAGRLLEAYRRADRRALLLDYDGTLMPFSDDPARVAPDERLLDVLARLGGSADNDVVVVSGRDHATLEAWLGRLPVDLVAEHGVWFAAQADGGAASGRAWTLQEPLDNSWKDAIRPVLADFVDRTPGSLLEEKDYSLVWHYRMCSQELAERRVIEIKNALGDGLADRGITLMDGNKVIEVKPRGVDKGHAAHRWFRDPAYGFLLAAGDDRTDEDVFEAAPDDAWTVKIGGGPTRARFALKNSAEMRRLLEAMAEAEPVL
;
A
#
# COMPACT_ATOMS: atom_id res chain seq x y z
N MET A 1 56.98 -19.26 -25.93
CA MET A 1 58.14 -19.42 -25.02
C MET A 1 57.99 -18.55 -23.80
N PRO A 2 58.51 -18.93 -22.70
CA PRO A 2 57.82 -19.83 -21.80
C PRO A 2 57.74 -19.23 -20.34
N ASN A 3 56.90 -19.88 -19.52
CA ASN A 3 57.18 -20.27 -18.13
C ASN A 3 57.35 -19.14 -17.10
N THR A 4 56.89 -19.29 -15.88
CA THR A 4 56.87 -20.45 -14.96
C THR A 4 56.11 -20.10 -13.69
N HIS A 5 55.34 -21.01 -13.17
CA HIS A 5 55.33 -21.55 -11.79
C HIS A 5 55.09 -20.55 -10.62
N SER A 6 54.40 -20.81 -9.58
CA SER A 6 54.16 -22.06 -8.85
C SER A 6 53.42 -21.75 -7.58
N THR A 7 52.47 -22.56 -7.27
CA THR A 7 52.15 -23.18 -5.95
C THR A 7 52.46 -22.43 -4.66
N ALA A 8 51.47 -22.24 -3.84
CA ALA A 8 51.53 -22.71 -2.42
C ALA A 8 50.12 -22.85 -1.84
N ALA A 9 49.60 -24.05 -1.85
CA ALA A 9 48.67 -24.50 -0.82
C ALA A 9 49.47 -24.88 0.40
N THR A 10 48.99 -24.61 1.60
CA THR A 10 49.00 -25.54 2.73
C THR A 10 48.70 -24.86 4.06
N LEU A 11 47.67 -25.36 4.73
CA LEU A 11 47.49 -25.53 6.17
C LEU A 11 47.30 -24.27 7.07
N LEU A 12 46.14 -24.20 7.66
CA LEU A 12 46.05 -24.18 9.14
C LEU A 12 44.66 -24.71 9.56
N ARG A 13 44.77 -25.72 10.41
CA ARG A 13 43.72 -26.48 11.10
C ARG A 13 43.11 -25.65 12.23
N ASP A 14 41.82 -25.90 12.48
CA ASP A 14 41.08 -26.01 13.73
C ASP A 14 41.69 -25.41 15.03
N THR A 15 40.96 -24.47 15.62
CA THR A 15 40.73 -24.48 17.06
C THR A 15 39.47 -23.62 17.38
N PRO A 16 38.45 -24.12 18.11
CA PRO A 16 37.34 -23.33 18.59
C PRO A 16 37.68 -22.72 19.96
N LEU A 17 37.46 -21.41 20.11
CA LEU A 17 37.47 -20.73 21.40
C LEU A 17 36.05 -20.70 21.98
N PRO A 18 35.87 -21.08 23.25
CA PRO A 18 34.60 -21.01 23.93
C PRO A 18 34.33 -19.61 24.49
N LEU A 19 33.14 -19.03 24.17
CA LEU A 19 32.63 -17.88 24.89
C LEU A 19 31.79 -18.34 26.08
N PRO A 20 31.99 -17.76 27.28
CA PRO A 20 31.19 -18.13 28.45
C PRO A 20 29.85 -17.46 28.47
N LEU A 21 28.79 -18.25 28.56
CA LEU A 21 27.45 -17.82 28.93
C LEU A 21 27.45 -17.39 30.41
N ALA A 22 27.33 -16.09 30.65
CA ALA A 22 26.98 -15.58 31.98
C ALA A 22 25.48 -15.38 32.06
N ARG A 23 24.81 -16.26 32.77
CA ARG A 23 23.45 -16.02 33.31
C ARG A 23 23.53 -14.89 34.33
N ILE A 24 22.70 -13.86 34.17
CA ILE A 24 22.35 -12.94 35.23
C ILE A 24 20.84 -12.94 35.34
N ASP A 25 20.34 -13.78 36.24
CA ASP A 25 19.02 -13.65 36.82
C ASP A 25 19.06 -12.54 37.87
N ARG A 26 18.31 -11.45 37.62
CA ARG A 26 17.80 -10.56 38.66
C ARG A 26 16.41 -10.11 38.30
N PRO A 27 15.43 -10.31 39.16
CA PRO A 27 14.08 -9.78 38.97
C PRO A 27 14.12 -8.25 39.13
N ARG A 28 13.71 -7.52 38.12
CA ARG A 28 13.41 -6.10 38.24
C ARG A 28 12.08 -5.96 38.94
N GLU A 29 12.09 -5.35 40.11
CA GLU A 29 10.89 -4.84 40.77
C GLU A 29 10.23 -3.78 39.85
N GLU A 30 9.06 -4.11 39.32
CA GLU A 30 8.21 -3.14 38.63
C GLU A 30 7.75 -2.07 39.64
N SER A 31 8.05 -0.82 39.33
CA SER A 31 7.68 0.31 40.15
C SER A 31 6.15 0.42 40.32
N ALA A 32 5.71 0.85 41.50
CA ALA A 32 4.29 1.05 41.80
C ALA A 32 3.56 2.00 40.83
N ALA A 33 4.29 2.85 40.10
CA ALA A 33 3.77 3.75 39.08
C ALA A 33 3.36 2.98 37.82
N ALA A 34 4.12 1.93 37.41
CA ALA A 34 3.75 1.09 36.27
C ALA A 34 2.48 0.26 36.53
N ARG A 35 2.27 -0.17 37.79
CA ARG A 35 1.04 -0.89 38.17
C ARG A 35 -0.20 0.01 38.24
N ARG A 36 -0.07 1.29 38.57
CA ARG A 36 -1.16 2.27 38.52
C ARG A 36 -1.54 2.64 37.07
N ALA A 37 -0.56 2.83 36.18
CA ALA A 37 -0.82 3.07 34.78
C ALA A 37 -1.52 1.90 34.07
N GLN A 38 -1.24 0.64 34.48
CA GLN A 38 -1.95 -0.53 34.00
C GLN A 38 -3.36 -0.70 34.57
N HIS A 39 -3.66 -0.11 35.72
CA HIS A 39 -4.98 -0.21 36.34
C HIS A 39 -5.95 0.84 35.80
N ASP A 40 -5.49 2.03 35.47
CA ASP A 40 -6.29 3.08 34.83
C ASP A 40 -6.56 2.83 33.34
N ALA A 41 -5.74 2.00 32.67
CA ALA A 41 -5.97 1.56 31.28
C ALA A 41 -7.01 0.44 31.15
N ARG A 42 -7.55 -0.10 32.26
CA ARG A 42 -8.50 -1.22 32.25
C ARG A 42 -9.99 -0.83 32.29
N SER A 43 -10.34 0.44 32.18
CA SER A 43 -11.74 0.87 32.14
C SER A 43 -12.20 1.48 30.79
N VAL A 44 -11.44 1.28 29.73
CA VAL A 44 -12.00 1.40 28.38
C VAL A 44 -12.57 0.04 28.04
N VAL A 45 -13.88 -0.11 28.13
CA VAL A 45 -14.63 -1.25 27.58
C VAL A 45 -14.15 -1.40 26.16
N ALA A 46 -13.46 -2.51 25.86
CA ALA A 46 -13.14 -2.86 24.48
C ALA A 46 -14.48 -2.85 23.73
N PRO A 47 -14.64 -2.11 22.62
CA PRO A 47 -15.85 -2.20 21.83
C PRO A 47 -16.02 -3.68 21.47
N GLU A 48 -17.22 -4.20 21.62
CA GLU A 48 -17.59 -5.51 21.07
C GLU A 48 -17.08 -5.52 19.63
N ALA A 49 -16.36 -6.57 19.23
CA ALA A 49 -15.81 -6.66 17.89
C ALA A 49 -16.97 -6.52 16.90
N GLY A 50 -16.99 -5.44 16.12
CA GLY A 50 -18.03 -5.20 15.14
C GLY A 50 -18.01 -6.29 14.06
N ARG A 51 -19.09 -6.44 13.33
CA ARG A 51 -19.20 -7.41 12.25
C ARG A 51 -18.36 -7.00 11.04
N LEU A 52 -18.04 -7.96 10.20
CA LEU A 52 -17.40 -7.74 8.91
C LEU A 52 -18.46 -7.53 7.82
N ILE A 53 -18.33 -6.44 7.06
CA ILE A 53 -19.12 -6.17 5.86
C ILE A 53 -18.18 -6.29 4.65
N ILE A 54 -18.34 -7.34 3.87
CA ILE A 54 -17.61 -7.56 2.61
C ILE A 54 -18.38 -6.85 1.50
N VAL A 55 -17.70 -6.00 0.73
CA VAL A 55 -18.30 -5.32 -0.42
C VAL A 55 -17.52 -5.68 -1.68
N SER A 56 -18.16 -6.34 -2.62
CA SER A 56 -17.54 -6.74 -3.89
C SER A 56 -18.48 -6.54 -5.08
N ASN A 57 -17.93 -6.54 -6.28
CA ASN A 57 -18.73 -6.35 -7.49
C ASN A 57 -19.89 -7.33 -7.58
N ARG A 58 -19.65 -8.62 -7.29
CA ARG A 58 -20.70 -9.65 -7.36
C ARG A 58 -20.91 -10.32 -6.01
N LEU A 59 -22.12 -10.78 -5.78
CA LEU A 59 -22.47 -11.62 -4.63
C LEU A 59 -21.81 -13.01 -4.71
N PRO A 60 -21.62 -13.70 -3.57
CA PRO A 60 -21.06 -15.05 -3.52
C PRO A 60 -22.04 -16.12 -3.99
N TYR A 61 -23.25 -15.74 -4.32
CA TYR A 61 -24.28 -16.62 -4.88
C TYR A 61 -24.76 -16.08 -6.23
N ARG A 62 -25.12 -17.01 -7.11
CA ARG A 62 -25.89 -16.75 -8.32
C ARG A 62 -27.30 -17.24 -8.11
N PHE A 63 -28.24 -16.63 -8.78
CA PHE A 63 -29.62 -17.12 -8.79
C PHE A 63 -29.93 -17.76 -10.15
N GLU A 64 -30.76 -18.79 -10.11
CA GLU A 64 -31.40 -19.35 -11.27
C GLU A 64 -32.92 -19.32 -11.04
N ASP A 65 -33.69 -18.98 -12.09
CA ASP A 65 -35.16 -19.05 -12.06
C ASP A 65 -35.56 -20.54 -12.02
N ASP A 66 -36.32 -20.95 -11.00
CA ASP A 66 -36.81 -22.33 -10.86
C ASP A 66 -37.95 -22.68 -11.84
N GLY A 67 -38.42 -21.71 -12.64
CA GLY A 67 -39.52 -21.87 -13.59
C GLY A 67 -40.91 -21.95 -12.94
N GLU A 68 -41.01 -21.90 -11.62
CA GLU A 68 -42.23 -21.90 -10.82
C GLU A 68 -42.49 -20.56 -10.14
N GLY A 69 -41.67 -19.52 -10.47
CA GLY A 69 -41.74 -18.17 -9.93
C GLY A 69 -40.94 -17.98 -8.63
N GLY A 70 -40.04 -18.89 -8.30
CA GLY A 70 -39.02 -18.81 -7.23
C GLY A 70 -37.62 -18.69 -7.81
N PHE A 71 -36.64 -18.54 -6.92
CA PHE A 71 -35.21 -18.47 -7.27
C PHE A 71 -34.43 -19.50 -6.46
N GLU A 72 -33.60 -20.27 -7.12
CA GLU A 72 -32.60 -21.12 -6.50
C GLU A 72 -31.26 -20.37 -6.44
N LEU A 73 -30.64 -20.27 -5.25
CA LEU A 73 -29.37 -19.60 -5.04
C LEU A 73 -28.25 -20.64 -5.03
N GLU A 74 -27.44 -20.64 -6.07
CA GLU A 74 -26.24 -21.45 -6.19
C GLU A 74 -24.99 -20.67 -5.80
N ARG A 75 -24.03 -21.34 -5.15
CA ARG A 75 -22.76 -20.73 -4.77
C ARG A 75 -21.93 -20.40 -6.02
N SER A 76 -21.48 -19.14 -6.14
CA SER A 76 -20.61 -18.71 -7.23
C SER A 76 -19.25 -19.39 -7.16
N VAL A 77 -18.78 -19.88 -8.30
CA VAL A 77 -17.44 -20.44 -8.43
C VAL A 77 -16.46 -19.32 -8.80
N GLY A 78 -15.60 -18.92 -7.86
CA GLY A 78 -14.60 -17.88 -8.12
C GLY A 78 -13.63 -17.74 -6.96
N GLY A 79 -12.40 -17.32 -7.25
CA GLY A 79 -11.32 -17.22 -6.25
C GLY A 79 -11.70 -16.35 -5.03
N LEU A 80 -12.39 -15.23 -5.26
CA LEU A 80 -12.84 -14.34 -4.19
C LEU A 80 -13.95 -14.97 -3.35
N ALA A 81 -15.00 -15.51 -3.99
CA ALA A 81 -16.11 -16.17 -3.30
C ALA A 81 -15.64 -17.39 -2.51
N THR A 82 -14.72 -18.17 -3.06
CA THR A 82 -14.11 -19.31 -2.37
C THR A 82 -13.20 -18.87 -1.22
N GLY A 83 -12.42 -17.82 -1.42
CA GLY A 83 -11.47 -17.32 -0.41
C GLY A 83 -12.12 -16.66 0.79
N LEU A 84 -13.18 -15.89 0.58
CA LEU A 84 -13.88 -15.14 1.63
C LEU A 84 -15.15 -15.82 2.16
N GLY A 85 -15.68 -16.84 1.46
CA GLY A 85 -16.88 -17.57 1.87
C GLY A 85 -16.84 -18.05 3.32
N PRO A 86 -15.75 -18.67 3.79
CA PRO A 86 -15.64 -19.13 5.18
C PRO A 86 -15.69 -18.01 6.24
N LEU A 87 -15.42 -16.77 5.84
CA LEU A 87 -15.56 -15.59 6.72
C LEU A 87 -16.99 -15.07 6.68
N HIS A 88 -17.60 -15.05 5.50
CA HIS A 88 -19.00 -14.65 5.36
C HIS A 88 -19.96 -15.57 6.14
N GLU A 89 -19.69 -16.87 6.18
CA GLU A 89 -20.47 -17.86 6.92
C GLU A 89 -20.35 -17.75 8.46
N GLN A 90 -19.53 -16.86 8.99
CA GLN A 90 -19.49 -16.58 10.42
C GLN A 90 -20.68 -15.70 10.81
N ASP A 91 -21.32 -16.00 11.93
CA ASP A 91 -22.51 -15.31 12.41
C ASP A 91 -22.33 -13.79 12.42
N GLY A 92 -23.29 -13.10 11.80
CA GLY A 92 -23.38 -11.65 11.78
C GLY A 92 -22.59 -10.92 10.70
N ASN A 93 -21.74 -11.61 9.92
CA ASN A 93 -21.05 -10.98 8.79
C ASN A 93 -21.99 -10.80 7.60
N LEU A 94 -21.75 -9.76 6.80
CA LEU A 94 -22.61 -9.38 5.70
C LEU A 94 -21.80 -9.30 4.40
N TRP A 95 -22.42 -9.63 3.26
CA TRP A 95 -21.85 -9.45 1.95
C TRP A 95 -22.75 -8.57 1.09
N ILE A 96 -22.21 -7.46 0.57
CA ILE A 96 -22.89 -6.53 -0.35
C ILE A 96 -22.32 -6.72 -1.76
N GLY A 97 -23.19 -6.92 -2.74
CA GLY A 97 -22.77 -7.14 -4.13
C GLY A 97 -23.89 -6.93 -5.15
N TRP A 98 -23.51 -6.77 -6.40
CA TRP A 98 -24.46 -6.73 -7.51
C TRP A 98 -25.09 -8.11 -7.75
N ALA A 99 -26.42 -8.13 -7.83
CA ALA A 99 -27.19 -9.36 -8.01
C ALA A 99 -27.15 -9.91 -9.44
N ASP A 100 -26.73 -9.12 -10.45
CA ASP A 100 -26.72 -9.48 -11.87
C ASP A 100 -28.09 -9.96 -12.39
N ALA A 101 -29.16 -9.28 -11.91
CA ALA A 101 -30.54 -9.61 -12.26
C ALA A 101 -30.93 -8.96 -13.60
N ASP A 102 -31.73 -9.66 -14.38
CA ASP A 102 -32.24 -9.16 -15.65
C ASP A 102 -33.10 -7.90 -15.50
N ALA A 103 -32.96 -6.96 -16.42
CA ALA A 103 -33.77 -5.73 -16.47
C ALA A 103 -35.26 -6.00 -16.63
N GLY A 104 -35.63 -7.17 -17.09
CA GLY A 104 -37.02 -7.59 -17.23
C GLY A 104 -37.75 -7.89 -15.92
N MET A 105 -37.03 -8.00 -14.79
CA MET A 105 -37.62 -8.22 -13.46
C MET A 105 -38.46 -7.02 -13.02
N ASP A 106 -39.68 -7.29 -12.59
CA ASP A 106 -40.52 -6.31 -11.95
C ASP A 106 -40.11 -6.04 -10.47
N ASP A 107 -40.74 -5.04 -9.84
CA ASP A 107 -40.39 -4.67 -8.47
C ASP A 107 -40.70 -5.76 -7.44
N ASP A 108 -41.72 -6.61 -7.69
CA ASP A 108 -42.08 -7.70 -6.79
C ASP A 108 -41.09 -8.88 -6.93
N GLU A 109 -40.61 -9.13 -8.13
CA GLU A 109 -39.54 -10.11 -8.39
C GLU A 109 -38.23 -9.71 -7.76
N ARG A 110 -37.84 -8.42 -7.91
CA ARG A 110 -36.65 -7.84 -7.26
C ARG A 110 -36.75 -7.92 -5.74
N ALA A 111 -37.91 -7.62 -5.17
CA ALA A 111 -38.13 -7.72 -3.73
C ALA A 111 -38.00 -9.18 -3.21
N ARG A 112 -38.53 -10.15 -3.97
CA ARG A 112 -38.39 -11.58 -3.62
C ARG A 112 -36.94 -12.05 -3.71
N LEU A 113 -36.23 -11.65 -4.78
CA LEU A 113 -34.82 -11.98 -4.95
C LEU A 113 -33.95 -11.35 -3.85
N ALA A 114 -34.22 -10.07 -3.49
CA ALA A 114 -33.56 -9.41 -2.37
C ALA A 114 -33.78 -10.17 -1.05
N ALA A 115 -35.02 -10.59 -0.78
CA ALA A 115 -35.34 -11.38 0.43
C ALA A 115 -34.61 -12.74 0.45
N ALA A 116 -34.47 -13.41 -0.69
CA ALA A 116 -33.72 -14.66 -0.77
C ALA A 116 -32.20 -14.47 -0.50
N PHE A 117 -31.62 -13.34 -0.93
CA PHE A 117 -30.27 -12.97 -0.57
C PHE A 117 -30.13 -12.57 0.91
N ASP A 118 -31.12 -11.87 1.46
CA ASP A 118 -31.14 -11.46 2.86
C ASP A 118 -31.07 -12.66 3.82
N GLU A 119 -31.77 -13.78 3.47
CA GLU A 119 -31.69 -15.04 4.21
C GLU A 119 -30.28 -15.67 4.24
N ARG A 120 -29.37 -15.19 3.41
CA ARG A 120 -27.98 -15.67 3.28
C ARG A 120 -26.98 -14.61 3.75
N ASP A 121 -27.41 -13.63 4.54
CA ASP A 121 -26.60 -12.49 4.98
C ASP A 121 -25.93 -11.74 3.79
N CYS A 122 -26.66 -11.65 2.68
CA CYS A 122 -26.25 -10.90 1.49
C CYS A 122 -27.19 -9.70 1.28
N ARG A 123 -26.65 -8.61 0.75
CA ARG A 123 -27.41 -7.43 0.31
C ARG A 123 -27.21 -7.21 -1.16
N ALA A 124 -28.27 -7.33 -1.91
CA ALA A 124 -28.26 -7.19 -3.35
C ALA A 124 -28.28 -5.71 -3.76
N VAL A 125 -27.31 -5.29 -4.56
CA VAL A 125 -27.34 -4.03 -5.31
C VAL A 125 -27.90 -4.32 -6.67
N PHE A 126 -28.96 -3.62 -7.05
CA PHE A 126 -29.58 -3.73 -8.38
C PHE A 126 -29.13 -2.58 -9.27
N LEU A 127 -28.71 -2.90 -10.49
CA LEU A 127 -28.31 -1.95 -11.53
C LEU A 127 -29.29 -2.04 -12.68
N ASP A 128 -29.54 -0.92 -13.35
CA ASP A 128 -30.19 -0.96 -14.65
C ASP A 128 -29.20 -1.40 -15.74
N ASP A 129 -29.67 -1.93 -16.85
CA ASP A 129 -28.85 -2.50 -17.92
C ASP A 129 -27.83 -1.52 -18.46
N ARG A 130 -28.23 -0.27 -18.63
CA ARG A 130 -27.36 0.78 -19.17
C ARG A 130 -26.19 1.05 -18.24
N ASP A 131 -26.46 1.19 -16.94
CA ASP A 131 -25.41 1.39 -15.94
C ASP A 131 -24.57 0.12 -15.77
N ALA A 132 -25.19 -1.07 -15.82
CA ALA A 132 -24.48 -2.34 -15.73
C ALA A 132 -23.51 -2.54 -16.90
N GLU A 133 -23.95 -2.31 -18.14
CA GLU A 133 -23.12 -2.42 -19.35
C GLU A 133 -22.00 -1.38 -19.33
N ALA A 134 -22.33 -0.09 -19.11
CA ALA A 134 -21.35 0.99 -19.11
C ALA A 134 -20.32 0.88 -17.97
N TYR A 135 -20.73 0.43 -16.79
CA TYR A 135 -19.87 0.22 -15.63
C TYR A 135 -19.01 -1.02 -15.78
N TYR A 136 -19.60 -2.19 -16.06
CA TYR A 136 -18.89 -3.46 -16.02
C TYR A 136 -18.14 -3.73 -17.32
N GLU A 137 -18.84 -3.79 -18.47
CA GLU A 137 -18.21 -4.05 -19.77
C GLU A 137 -17.46 -2.82 -20.29
N GLY A 138 -17.97 -1.62 -20.00
CA GLY A 138 -17.37 -0.34 -20.33
C GLY A 138 -16.15 -0.04 -19.46
N PHE A 139 -16.31 0.84 -18.48
CA PHE A 139 -15.16 1.38 -17.75
C PHE A 139 -14.32 0.33 -17.04
N SER A 140 -14.94 -0.63 -16.34
CA SER A 140 -14.18 -1.66 -15.60
C SER A 140 -13.37 -2.56 -16.52
N ASN A 141 -13.96 -3.08 -17.61
CA ASN A 141 -13.33 -4.10 -18.45
C ASN A 141 -12.76 -3.59 -19.78
N SER A 142 -13.12 -2.37 -20.22
CA SER A 142 -12.55 -1.76 -21.42
C SER A 142 -11.55 -0.63 -21.13
N ALA A 143 -11.52 -0.08 -19.89
CA ALA A 143 -10.51 0.90 -19.48
C ALA A 143 -9.58 0.34 -18.40
N ILE A 144 -10.07 -0.01 -17.21
CA ILE A 144 -9.22 -0.39 -16.07
C ILE A 144 -8.54 -1.72 -16.27
N TRP A 145 -9.27 -2.76 -16.65
CA TRP A 145 -8.71 -4.11 -16.82
C TRP A 145 -7.51 -4.14 -17.79
N PRO A 146 -7.63 -3.66 -19.05
CA PRO A 146 -6.50 -3.70 -19.96
C PRO A 146 -5.35 -2.79 -19.52
N LEU A 147 -5.64 -1.59 -19.00
CA LEU A 147 -4.62 -0.67 -18.55
C LEU A 147 -3.80 -1.26 -17.40
N PHE A 148 -4.46 -1.83 -16.40
CA PHE A 148 -3.81 -2.39 -15.21
C PHE A 148 -3.02 -3.67 -15.51
N HIS A 149 -3.42 -4.41 -16.53
CA HIS A 149 -2.67 -5.57 -17.03
C HIS A 149 -1.56 -5.20 -18.04
N GLY A 150 -1.35 -3.91 -18.35
CA GLY A 150 -0.28 -3.48 -19.25
C GLY A 150 -0.61 -3.67 -20.74
N PHE A 151 -1.89 -3.58 -21.11
CA PHE A 151 -2.38 -3.65 -22.49
C PHE A 151 -3.02 -2.33 -22.93
N PRO A 152 -2.26 -1.22 -22.99
CA PRO A 152 -2.81 0.08 -23.33
C PRO A 152 -3.43 0.12 -24.74
N GLN A 153 -3.02 -0.77 -25.66
CA GLN A 153 -3.60 -0.89 -27.00
C GLN A 153 -5.05 -1.36 -27.01
N PHE A 154 -5.53 -2.00 -25.95
CA PHE A 154 -6.93 -2.42 -25.78
C PHE A 154 -7.73 -1.46 -24.91
N THR A 155 -7.05 -0.49 -24.30
CA THR A 155 -7.69 0.47 -23.38
C THR A 155 -8.49 1.51 -24.16
N ARG A 156 -9.73 1.75 -23.73
CA ARG A 156 -10.58 2.81 -24.26
C ARG A 156 -11.07 3.68 -23.10
N PHE A 157 -10.99 4.98 -23.28
CA PHE A 157 -11.52 5.94 -22.30
C PHE A 157 -12.79 6.58 -22.84
N ASN A 158 -13.88 6.47 -22.09
CA ASN A 158 -15.17 7.03 -22.40
C ASN A 158 -15.75 7.71 -21.16
N GLU A 159 -16.16 8.98 -21.31
CA GLU A 159 -16.67 9.79 -20.21
C GLU A 159 -18.04 9.28 -19.69
N GLU A 160 -18.91 8.77 -20.57
CA GLU A 160 -20.21 8.23 -20.16
C GLU A 160 -20.02 6.93 -19.34
N GLU A 161 -19.03 6.08 -19.70
CA GLU A 161 -18.70 4.86 -18.98
C GLU A 161 -18.07 5.19 -17.61
N TRP A 162 -17.24 6.25 -17.54
CA TRP A 162 -16.72 6.78 -16.28
C TRP A 162 -17.82 7.28 -15.36
N GLU A 163 -18.76 8.07 -15.87
CA GLU A 163 -19.88 8.57 -15.08
C GLU A 163 -20.79 7.43 -14.59
N ALA A 164 -20.98 6.38 -15.37
CA ALA A 164 -21.68 5.18 -14.92
C ALA A 164 -20.90 4.47 -13.79
N TYR A 165 -19.58 4.35 -13.92
CA TYR A 165 -18.72 3.79 -12.88
C TYR A 165 -18.86 4.57 -11.56
N ARG A 166 -18.90 5.88 -11.61
CA ARG A 166 -19.10 6.74 -10.44
C ARG A 166 -20.48 6.52 -9.81
N ARG A 167 -21.55 6.57 -10.61
CA ARG A 167 -22.93 6.33 -10.11
C ARG A 167 -23.10 4.96 -9.49
N VAL A 168 -22.49 3.92 -10.04
CA VAL A 168 -22.55 2.58 -9.47
C VAL A 168 -21.83 2.53 -8.14
N ASN A 169 -20.63 3.14 -8.02
CA ASN A 169 -19.95 3.25 -6.73
C ASN A 169 -20.80 4.03 -5.69
N GLU A 170 -21.54 5.07 -6.10
CA GLU A 170 -22.50 5.79 -5.25
C GLU A 170 -23.62 4.86 -4.76
N ARG A 171 -24.19 4.00 -5.62
CA ARG A 171 -25.21 3.00 -5.22
C ARG A 171 -24.66 1.97 -4.22
N PHE A 172 -23.44 1.51 -4.43
CA PHE A 172 -22.78 0.64 -3.44
C PHE A 172 -22.54 1.35 -2.11
N CYS A 173 -22.19 2.64 -2.15
CA CYS A 173 -22.05 3.45 -0.96
C CYS A 173 -23.38 3.57 -0.20
N GLU A 174 -24.48 3.87 -0.88
CA GLU A 174 -25.81 3.92 -0.28
C GLU A 174 -26.19 2.59 0.38
N ALA A 175 -25.98 1.48 -0.31
CA ALA A 175 -26.24 0.14 0.23
C ALA A 175 -25.38 -0.17 1.47
N ALA A 176 -24.10 0.20 1.44
CA ALA A 176 -23.21 -0.01 2.57
C ALA A 176 -23.55 0.89 3.76
N LEU A 177 -23.94 2.15 3.52
CA LEU A 177 -24.36 3.08 4.58
C LEU A 177 -25.67 2.66 5.25
N ALA A 178 -26.59 2.02 4.52
CA ALA A 178 -27.83 1.51 5.08
C ALA A 178 -27.61 0.38 6.10
N GLU A 179 -26.50 -0.35 5.95
CA GLU A 179 -26.16 -1.50 6.78
C GLU A 179 -25.13 -1.22 7.88
N ALA A 180 -24.19 -0.30 7.62
CA ALA A 180 -23.04 -0.05 8.48
C ALA A 180 -23.44 0.47 9.86
N ARG A 181 -22.83 -0.10 10.90
CA ARG A 181 -23.00 0.27 12.31
C ARG A 181 -21.66 0.70 12.91
N PRO A 182 -21.68 1.52 13.97
CA PRO A 182 -20.46 1.82 14.71
C PRO A 182 -19.72 0.54 15.15
N GLY A 183 -18.44 0.45 14.83
CA GLY A 183 -17.60 -0.71 15.14
C GLY A 183 -17.47 -1.73 14.00
N ASP A 184 -18.31 -1.67 12.97
CA ASP A 184 -18.19 -2.55 11.80
C ASP A 184 -16.90 -2.28 11.02
N THR A 185 -16.37 -3.32 10.37
CA THR A 185 -15.28 -3.24 9.41
C THR A 185 -15.81 -3.46 8.00
N LEU A 186 -15.64 -2.46 7.12
CA LEU A 186 -16.01 -2.54 5.71
C LEU A 186 -14.78 -3.00 4.92
N TRP A 187 -14.88 -4.14 4.23
CA TRP A 187 -13.79 -4.66 3.40
C TRP A 187 -14.17 -4.68 1.92
N ILE A 188 -13.68 -3.69 1.20
CA ILE A 188 -14.01 -3.42 -0.20
C ILE A 188 -13.05 -4.19 -1.11
N GLN A 189 -13.60 -4.84 -2.14
CA GLN A 189 -12.87 -5.75 -3.01
C GLN A 189 -12.82 -5.24 -4.45
N ASP A 190 -11.58 -5.16 -4.96
CA ASP A 190 -11.22 -5.12 -6.37
C ASP A 190 -11.53 -3.81 -7.13
N TYR A 191 -11.06 -3.75 -8.37
CA TYR A 191 -11.00 -2.57 -9.24
C TYR A 191 -12.36 -1.98 -9.66
N HIS A 192 -13.42 -2.69 -9.41
CA HIS A 192 -14.78 -2.21 -9.69
C HIS A 192 -15.24 -1.12 -8.72
N LEU A 193 -14.66 -1.05 -7.54
CA LEU A 193 -15.14 -0.22 -6.43
C LEU A 193 -14.04 0.72 -5.86
N MET A 194 -13.16 1.23 -6.74
CA MET A 194 -12.03 2.06 -6.30
C MET A 194 -12.41 3.44 -5.76
N LEU A 195 -13.63 3.93 -6.05
CA LEU A 195 -14.13 5.21 -5.50
C LEU A 195 -14.84 5.03 -4.16
N LEU A 196 -15.34 3.84 -3.90
CA LEU A 196 -16.17 3.54 -2.73
C LEU A 196 -15.49 3.85 -1.39
N PRO A 197 -14.18 3.58 -1.16
CA PRO A 197 -13.55 3.87 0.12
C PRO A 197 -13.63 5.35 0.51
N SER A 198 -13.42 6.28 -0.43
CA SER A 198 -13.51 7.72 -0.14
C SER A 198 -14.95 8.18 0.11
N MET A 199 -15.91 7.66 -0.65
CA MET A 199 -17.33 7.97 -0.45
C MET A 199 -17.81 7.54 0.94
N LEU A 200 -17.42 6.32 1.36
CA LEU A 200 -17.72 5.83 2.71
C LEU A 200 -16.99 6.63 3.80
N ARG A 201 -15.74 7.03 3.56
CA ARG A 201 -14.96 7.83 4.51
C ARG A 201 -15.58 9.21 4.73
N GLU A 202 -16.09 9.84 3.67
CA GLU A 202 -16.77 11.13 3.76
C GLU A 202 -18.04 11.04 4.63
N ALA A 203 -18.83 9.98 4.44
CA ALA A 203 -20.07 9.76 5.19
C ALA A 203 -19.81 9.21 6.61
N LEU A 204 -18.78 8.40 6.80
CA LEU A 204 -18.41 7.71 8.04
C LEU A 204 -16.95 7.98 8.38
N PRO A 205 -16.61 9.16 8.93
CA PRO A 205 -15.22 9.58 9.17
C PRO A 205 -14.39 8.61 10.03
N ASP A 206 -15.01 7.91 10.97
CA ASP A 206 -14.36 7.02 11.93
C ASP A 206 -14.45 5.52 11.55
N ALA A 207 -15.10 5.18 10.44
CA ALA A 207 -15.28 3.79 10.03
C ALA A 207 -13.94 3.07 9.82
N SER A 208 -13.95 1.76 10.06
CA SER A 208 -12.85 0.85 9.73
C SER A 208 -13.02 0.38 8.28
N ILE A 209 -12.14 0.80 7.38
CA ILE A 209 -12.25 0.52 5.94
C ILE A 209 -10.98 -0.13 5.42
N GLY A 210 -11.09 -1.36 4.92
CA GLY A 210 -10.05 -2.04 4.15
C GLY A 210 -10.39 -2.03 2.66
N PHE A 211 -9.39 -1.90 1.80
CA PHE A 211 -9.52 -2.06 0.36
C PHE A 211 -8.48 -3.06 -0.15
N PHE A 212 -8.89 -3.97 -1.03
CA PHE A 212 -8.00 -4.95 -1.63
C PHE A 212 -8.12 -4.96 -3.15
N LEU A 213 -7.00 -4.78 -3.85
CA LEU A 213 -6.94 -4.86 -5.31
C LEU A 213 -6.40 -6.23 -5.74
N HIS A 214 -7.21 -6.99 -6.49
CA HIS A 214 -6.86 -8.34 -6.95
C HIS A 214 -6.15 -8.39 -8.29
N ILE A 215 -6.14 -7.30 -9.04
CA ILE A 215 -5.43 -7.18 -10.31
C ILE A 215 -4.09 -6.44 -10.12
N PRO A 216 -3.14 -6.52 -11.06
CA PRO A 216 -1.92 -5.73 -11.00
C PRO A 216 -2.22 -4.24 -10.87
N PHE A 217 -1.44 -3.50 -10.08
CA PHE A 217 -1.41 -2.05 -10.21
C PHE A 217 -0.27 -1.68 -11.16
N PRO A 218 -0.50 -0.91 -12.24
CA PRO A 218 0.51 -0.58 -13.23
C PRO A 218 1.55 0.40 -12.69
N ASP A 219 2.70 0.45 -13.34
CA ASP A 219 3.67 1.51 -13.09
C ASP A 219 3.07 2.89 -13.42
N TYR A 220 3.71 3.94 -12.87
CA TYR A 220 3.20 5.30 -13.03
C TYR A 220 3.11 5.75 -14.49
N GLU A 221 4.05 5.35 -15.37
CA GLU A 221 4.03 5.79 -16.77
C GLU A 221 2.83 5.22 -17.52
N THR A 222 2.41 4.01 -17.18
CA THR A 222 1.17 3.42 -17.68
C THR A 222 -0.05 4.06 -17.01
N PHE A 223 -0.05 4.17 -15.67
CA PHE A 223 -1.18 4.70 -14.90
C PHE A 223 -1.52 6.16 -15.24
N ARG A 224 -0.50 7.01 -15.49
CA ARG A 224 -0.70 8.43 -15.83
C ARG A 224 -1.50 8.67 -17.10
N THR A 225 -1.68 7.64 -17.94
CA THR A 225 -2.50 7.74 -19.16
C THR A 225 -3.99 7.75 -18.85
N LEU A 226 -4.40 7.28 -17.65
CA LEU A 226 -5.79 7.32 -17.20
C LEU A 226 -6.21 8.78 -16.93
N PRO A 227 -7.25 9.30 -17.61
CA PRO A 227 -7.71 10.68 -17.37
C PRO A 227 -8.11 10.92 -15.91
N TRP A 228 -8.83 10.00 -15.30
CA TRP A 228 -9.40 10.09 -13.94
C TRP A 228 -8.50 9.47 -12.86
N ARG A 229 -7.17 9.54 -13.06
CA ARG A 229 -6.17 8.96 -12.15
C ARG A 229 -6.16 9.60 -10.76
N ASP A 230 -6.49 10.91 -10.67
CA ASP A 230 -6.54 11.61 -9.38
C ASP A 230 -7.72 11.11 -8.55
N GLU A 231 -8.88 10.99 -9.17
CA GLU A 231 -10.10 10.50 -8.53
C GLU A 231 -9.94 9.04 -8.08
N ILE A 232 -9.31 8.19 -8.90
CA ILE A 232 -9.05 6.78 -8.54
C ILE A 232 -8.08 6.70 -7.36
N VAL A 233 -6.96 7.44 -7.37
CA VAL A 233 -6.01 7.43 -6.25
C VAL A 233 -6.67 7.92 -4.97
N ARG A 234 -7.36 9.07 -5.02
CA ARG A 234 -8.06 9.63 -3.84
C ARG A 234 -9.20 8.73 -3.38
N GLY A 235 -9.90 8.09 -4.32
CA GLY A 235 -10.94 7.11 -4.03
C GLY A 235 -10.42 5.99 -3.14
N VAL A 236 -9.35 5.34 -3.55
CA VAL A 236 -8.72 4.24 -2.81
C VAL A 236 -8.13 4.71 -1.47
N LEU A 237 -7.57 5.92 -1.41
CA LEU A 237 -6.99 6.50 -0.18
C LEU A 237 -8.02 6.78 0.93
N GLY A 238 -9.31 6.64 0.67
CA GLY A 238 -10.36 6.62 1.71
C GLY A 238 -10.25 5.44 2.67
N ALA A 239 -9.60 4.34 2.27
CA ALA A 239 -9.34 3.19 3.13
C ALA A 239 -8.30 3.46 4.22
N ASP A 240 -8.33 2.66 5.28
CA ASP A 240 -7.30 2.66 6.34
C ASP A 240 -6.14 1.73 5.96
N LEU A 241 -6.47 0.58 5.33
CA LEU A 241 -5.50 -0.37 4.80
C LEU A 241 -5.81 -0.66 3.34
N ILE A 242 -4.78 -0.58 2.51
CA ILE A 242 -4.84 -0.90 1.08
C ILE A 242 -3.93 -2.09 0.81
N GLY A 243 -4.51 -3.21 0.36
CA GLY A 243 -3.82 -4.46 0.11
C GLY A 243 -3.64 -4.76 -1.38
N PHE A 244 -2.50 -5.36 -1.69
CA PHE A 244 -2.15 -5.89 -3.01
C PHE A 244 -1.60 -7.31 -2.89
N HIS A 245 -1.51 -8.03 -4.01
CA HIS A 245 -0.93 -9.38 -3.99
C HIS A 245 0.60 -9.40 -3.96
N ALA A 246 1.26 -8.39 -4.52
CA ALA A 246 2.70 -8.34 -4.67
C ALA A 246 3.26 -6.97 -4.26
N TYR A 247 4.49 -6.96 -3.75
CA TYR A 247 5.14 -5.74 -3.33
C TYR A 247 5.39 -4.75 -4.48
N ASP A 248 5.59 -5.23 -5.71
CA ASP A 248 5.71 -4.36 -6.87
C ASP A 248 4.45 -3.50 -7.09
N TYR A 249 3.26 -4.04 -6.84
CA TYR A 249 2.01 -3.29 -6.94
C TYR A 249 1.88 -2.24 -5.83
N VAL A 250 2.34 -2.56 -4.61
CA VAL A 250 2.48 -1.59 -3.50
C VAL A 250 3.37 -0.42 -3.93
N ARG A 251 4.56 -0.72 -4.45
CA ARG A 251 5.52 0.28 -4.91
C ARG A 251 4.97 1.17 -6.02
N HIS A 252 4.27 0.58 -6.98
CA HIS A 252 3.65 1.31 -8.09
C HIS A 252 2.52 2.24 -7.59
N PHE A 253 1.68 1.75 -6.68
CA PHE A 253 0.61 2.55 -6.08
C PHE A 253 1.18 3.72 -5.25
N LEU A 254 2.16 3.47 -4.39
CA LEU A 254 2.83 4.51 -3.59
C LEU A 254 3.51 5.57 -4.47
N SER A 255 4.15 5.14 -5.56
CA SER A 255 4.71 6.06 -6.57
C SER A 255 3.63 6.93 -7.22
N SER A 256 2.46 6.36 -7.48
CA SER A 256 1.31 7.09 -8.03
C SER A 256 0.69 8.04 -7.01
N CYS A 257 0.55 7.66 -5.74
CA CYS A 257 0.09 8.56 -4.66
C CYS A 257 0.96 9.82 -4.56
N ARG A 258 2.28 9.63 -4.63
CA ARG A 258 3.21 10.76 -4.58
C ARG A 258 3.08 11.67 -5.79
N ARG A 259 3.05 11.10 -7.00
CA ARG A 259 3.12 11.87 -8.26
C ARG A 259 1.78 12.49 -8.65
N VAL A 260 0.68 11.88 -8.26
CA VAL A 260 -0.68 12.34 -8.57
C VAL A 260 -1.23 13.21 -7.44
N ALA A 261 -1.17 12.73 -6.20
CA ALA A 261 -1.79 13.38 -5.05
C ALA A 261 -0.81 14.16 -4.17
N GLY A 262 0.51 14.12 -4.44
CA GLY A 262 1.53 14.78 -3.63
C GLY A 262 1.73 14.16 -2.24
N ILE A 263 1.24 12.93 -2.02
CA ILE A 263 1.26 12.28 -0.72
C ILE A 263 2.49 11.37 -0.61
N GLU A 264 3.35 11.69 0.35
CA GLU A 264 4.56 10.95 0.63
C GLU A 264 4.29 9.74 1.54
N ASN A 265 5.16 8.74 1.46
CA ASN A 265 5.07 7.57 2.33
C ASN A 265 6.37 7.31 3.10
N THR A 266 6.24 6.65 4.24
CA THR A 266 7.35 6.09 5.01
C THR A 266 7.05 4.61 5.26
N SER A 267 7.79 3.72 4.60
CA SER A 267 7.60 2.26 4.72
C SER A 267 6.14 1.82 4.50
N GLY A 268 5.51 2.33 3.44
CA GLY A 268 4.12 2.01 3.11
C GLY A 268 3.06 2.75 3.93
N THR A 269 3.46 3.56 4.91
CA THR A 269 2.56 4.40 5.71
C THR A 269 2.42 5.77 5.07
N LEU A 270 1.20 6.21 4.85
CA LEU A 270 0.81 7.52 4.31
C LEU A 270 0.07 8.32 5.40
N THR A 271 0.12 9.64 5.31
CA THR A 271 -0.77 10.52 6.08
C THR A 271 -1.71 11.23 5.11
N VAL A 272 -2.99 10.96 5.21
CA VAL A 272 -4.04 11.48 4.34
C VAL A 272 -5.03 12.24 5.21
N ASP A 273 -5.14 13.54 5.06
CA ASP A 273 -6.02 14.41 5.86
C ASP A 273 -5.88 14.21 7.38
N GLY A 274 -4.64 14.03 7.84
CA GLY A 274 -4.31 13.76 9.25
C GLY A 274 -4.58 12.32 9.72
N ARG A 275 -5.00 11.42 8.85
CA ARG A 275 -5.26 10.01 9.12
C ARG A 275 -4.12 9.14 8.60
N VAL A 276 -3.71 8.16 9.39
CA VAL A 276 -2.76 7.12 8.94
C VAL A 276 -3.44 6.16 7.99
N VAL A 277 -2.83 5.93 6.83
CA VAL A 277 -3.19 4.91 5.86
C VAL A 277 -2.00 3.99 5.65
N GLN A 278 -2.22 2.69 5.69
CA GLN A 278 -1.18 1.69 5.42
C GLN A 278 -1.40 1.06 4.06
N VAL A 279 -0.33 0.85 3.31
CA VAL A 279 -0.32 0.13 2.03
C VAL A 279 0.64 -1.03 2.15
N ASP A 280 0.18 -2.28 1.88
CA ASP A 280 1.03 -3.45 2.04
C ASP A 280 0.65 -4.59 1.08
N ALA A 281 1.49 -5.63 1.01
CA ALA A 281 1.30 -6.80 0.18
C ALA A 281 0.80 -7.98 1.00
N PHE A 282 -0.30 -8.59 0.54
CA PHE A 282 -0.91 -9.78 1.12
C PHE A 282 -1.20 -10.78 -0.01
N PRO A 283 -0.31 -11.72 -0.30
CA PRO A 283 -0.50 -12.67 -1.39
C PRO A 283 -1.65 -13.64 -1.08
N LEU A 284 -2.69 -13.66 -1.91
CA LEU A 284 -3.86 -14.51 -1.69
C LEU A 284 -3.49 -16.00 -1.76
N GLY A 285 -3.76 -16.73 -0.69
CA GLY A 285 -3.65 -18.17 -0.59
C GLY A 285 -4.88 -18.90 -1.15
N ILE A 286 -4.87 -20.22 -1.07
CA ILE A 286 -5.99 -21.11 -1.41
C ILE A 286 -6.44 -21.91 -0.17
N ASP A 287 -7.57 -22.56 -0.27
CA ASP A 287 -7.93 -23.63 0.67
C ASP A 287 -7.18 -24.91 0.26
N TYR A 288 -5.93 -25.00 0.71
CA TYR A 288 -5.00 -26.07 0.37
C TYR A 288 -5.56 -27.45 0.73
N ALA A 289 -6.16 -27.57 1.91
CA ALA A 289 -6.69 -28.84 2.40
C ALA A 289 -7.84 -29.34 1.51
N ARG A 290 -8.72 -28.45 1.07
CA ARG A 290 -9.85 -28.79 0.20
C ARG A 290 -9.38 -29.44 -1.10
N PHE A 291 -8.38 -28.89 -1.77
CA PHE A 291 -7.85 -29.43 -3.03
C PHE A 291 -7.08 -30.73 -2.81
N ARG A 292 -6.21 -30.76 -1.79
CA ARG A 292 -5.43 -31.94 -1.41
C ARG A 292 -6.34 -33.13 -1.08
N ASP A 293 -7.35 -32.91 -0.26
CA ASP A 293 -8.21 -33.99 0.24
C ASP A 293 -9.15 -34.45 -0.88
N ALA A 294 -9.69 -33.51 -1.68
CA ALA A 294 -10.51 -33.85 -2.85
C ALA A 294 -9.74 -34.71 -3.88
N ALA A 295 -8.46 -34.39 -4.15
CA ALA A 295 -7.62 -35.16 -5.06
C ALA A 295 -7.43 -36.64 -4.63
N ARG A 296 -7.61 -36.94 -3.35
CA ARG A 296 -7.42 -38.28 -2.77
C ARG A 296 -8.71 -39.06 -2.60
N THR A 297 -9.86 -38.49 -2.95
CA THR A 297 -11.14 -39.23 -2.87
C THR A 297 -11.21 -40.38 -3.88
N PRO A 298 -11.90 -41.46 -3.54
CA PRO A 298 -12.05 -42.60 -4.46
C PRO A 298 -12.68 -42.21 -5.80
N GLU A 299 -13.63 -41.26 -5.78
CA GLU A 299 -14.34 -40.77 -6.96
C GLU A 299 -13.39 -40.05 -7.92
N VAL A 300 -12.53 -39.15 -7.37
CA VAL A 300 -11.51 -38.46 -8.16
C VAL A 300 -10.46 -39.41 -8.68
N GLN A 301 -9.98 -40.35 -7.86
CA GLN A 301 -9.01 -41.36 -8.30
C GLN A 301 -9.55 -42.28 -9.41
N ALA A 302 -10.80 -42.69 -9.32
CA ALA A 302 -11.46 -43.45 -10.39
C ALA A 302 -11.60 -42.63 -11.69
N ALA A 303 -11.87 -41.32 -11.57
CA ALA A 303 -11.91 -40.43 -12.74
C ALA A 303 -10.50 -40.25 -13.37
N VAL A 304 -9.44 -40.15 -12.55
CA VAL A 304 -8.03 -40.14 -13.02
C VAL A 304 -7.70 -41.41 -13.81
N GLU A 305 -8.04 -42.58 -13.27
CA GLU A 305 -7.85 -43.86 -13.97
C GLU A 305 -8.63 -43.93 -15.28
N THR A 306 -9.88 -43.43 -15.29
CA THR A 306 -10.73 -43.39 -16.50
C THR A 306 -10.13 -42.48 -17.56
N LEU A 307 -9.66 -41.27 -17.17
CA LEU A 307 -9.00 -40.32 -18.07
C LEU A 307 -7.74 -40.93 -18.71
N ALA A 308 -6.95 -41.68 -17.93
CA ALA A 308 -5.77 -42.38 -18.42
C ALA A 308 -6.13 -43.48 -19.42
N ALA A 309 -7.21 -44.21 -19.19
CA ALA A 309 -7.68 -45.30 -20.05
C ALA A 309 -8.37 -44.78 -21.33
N GLU A 310 -9.24 -43.79 -21.24
CA GLU A 310 -9.98 -43.23 -22.36
C GLU A 310 -9.12 -42.58 -23.43
N LYS A 311 -7.99 -41.99 -23.03
CA LYS A 311 -7.05 -41.35 -23.96
C LYS A 311 -6.29 -42.36 -24.84
N GLY A 312 -6.48 -43.68 -24.64
CA GLY A 312 -5.98 -44.77 -25.50
C GLY A 312 -4.45 -44.88 -25.61
N HIS A 313 -3.76 -44.15 -24.74
CA HIS A 313 -2.31 -43.95 -24.80
C HIS A 313 -1.67 -44.40 -23.50
N GLU A 314 -1.49 -45.68 -23.33
CA GLU A 314 -0.67 -46.20 -22.24
C GLU A 314 0.70 -45.49 -22.27
N GLY A 315 0.98 -44.65 -21.25
CA GLY A 315 2.22 -43.85 -21.17
C GLY A 315 2.19 -42.46 -21.87
N CYS A 316 1.03 -41.95 -22.30
CA CYS A 316 0.89 -40.58 -22.79
C CYS A 316 0.94 -39.59 -21.64
N LYS A 317 1.79 -38.54 -21.74
CA LYS A 317 1.92 -37.47 -20.78
C LYS A 317 0.86 -36.40 -21.01
N VAL A 318 0.32 -35.84 -19.93
CA VAL A 318 -0.70 -34.79 -19.97
C VAL A 318 -0.11 -33.46 -19.53
N MET A 319 -0.11 -32.49 -20.43
CA MET A 319 0.06 -31.07 -20.10
C MET A 319 -1.32 -30.44 -19.94
N LEU A 320 -1.54 -29.72 -18.86
CA LEU A 320 -2.82 -29.06 -18.57
C LEU A 320 -2.69 -27.55 -18.57
N SER A 321 -3.69 -26.90 -19.08
CA SER A 321 -3.89 -25.45 -19.04
C SER A 321 -5.36 -25.17 -18.72
N VAL A 322 -5.62 -24.46 -17.62
CA VAL A 322 -6.99 -24.12 -17.19
C VAL A 322 -7.05 -22.63 -16.90
N GLU A 323 -7.89 -21.91 -17.61
CA GLU A 323 -8.04 -20.46 -17.43
C GLU A 323 -9.31 -19.92 -18.05
N ARG A 324 -9.69 -18.72 -17.67
CA ARG A 324 -10.77 -18.00 -18.35
C ARG A 324 -10.29 -17.54 -19.72
N LEU A 325 -11.22 -17.41 -20.66
CA LEU A 325 -10.94 -16.75 -21.93
C LEU A 325 -10.58 -15.30 -21.66
N ASP A 326 -9.29 -14.95 -21.72
CA ASP A 326 -8.78 -13.61 -21.51
C ASP A 326 -7.43 -13.45 -22.23
N TYR A 327 -7.23 -12.33 -22.90
CA TYR A 327 -5.99 -12.05 -23.63
C TYR A 327 -4.77 -11.93 -22.68
N SER A 328 -4.98 -11.61 -21.42
CA SER A 328 -3.91 -11.55 -20.42
C SER A 328 -3.32 -12.93 -20.09
N LYS A 329 -4.02 -14.02 -20.42
CA LYS A 329 -3.66 -15.39 -20.04
C LYS A 329 -2.65 -16.06 -20.99
N GLY A 330 -2.32 -15.43 -22.14
CA GLY A 330 -1.27 -15.94 -23.04
C GLY A 330 -1.59 -17.28 -23.70
N ILE A 331 -2.86 -17.56 -23.97
CA ILE A 331 -3.29 -18.82 -24.60
C ILE A 331 -2.74 -18.98 -26.01
N PRO A 332 -2.79 -17.96 -26.90
CA PRO A 332 -2.19 -18.04 -28.23
C PRO A 332 -0.68 -18.31 -28.17
N GLU A 333 0.05 -17.60 -27.31
CA GLU A 333 1.50 -17.73 -27.14
C GLU A 333 1.89 -19.14 -26.67
N ARG A 334 1.09 -19.72 -25.80
CA ARG A 334 1.25 -21.10 -25.31
C ARG A 334 0.99 -22.14 -26.39
N LEU A 335 -0.06 -21.96 -27.21
CA LEU A 335 -0.33 -22.85 -28.36
C LEU A 335 0.78 -22.76 -29.40
N ASP A 336 1.28 -21.55 -29.71
CA ASP A 336 2.42 -21.36 -30.58
C ASP A 336 3.70 -21.99 -30.02
N ALA A 337 3.92 -21.94 -28.70
CA ALA A 337 5.05 -22.59 -28.05
C ALA A 337 4.93 -24.11 -28.08
N PHE A 338 3.73 -24.66 -27.93
CA PHE A 338 3.47 -26.09 -28.03
C PHE A 338 3.63 -26.63 -29.47
N ASP A 339 3.20 -25.85 -30.48
CA ASP A 339 3.48 -26.15 -31.88
C ASP A 339 4.99 -26.26 -32.15
N ALA A 340 5.75 -25.25 -31.67
CA ALA A 340 7.21 -25.23 -31.80
C ALA A 340 7.90 -26.35 -31.00
N PHE A 341 7.33 -26.74 -29.87
CA PHE A 341 7.81 -27.86 -29.06
C PHE A 341 7.67 -29.19 -29.87
N LEU A 342 6.52 -29.45 -30.48
CA LEU A 342 6.29 -30.68 -31.27
C LEU A 342 7.10 -30.72 -32.57
N ASP A 343 7.44 -29.56 -33.16
CA ASP A 343 8.35 -29.50 -34.29
C ASP A 343 9.79 -29.89 -33.90
N LYS A 344 10.23 -29.37 -32.75
CA LYS A 344 11.62 -29.55 -32.28
C LYS A 344 11.84 -30.91 -31.63
N HIS A 345 10.82 -31.49 -31.06
CA HIS A 345 10.82 -32.71 -30.27
C HIS A 345 9.83 -33.74 -30.83
N PRO A 346 10.04 -34.25 -32.05
CA PRO A 346 9.11 -35.16 -32.72
C PRO A 346 8.93 -36.49 -31.97
N GLU A 347 9.83 -36.83 -31.04
CA GLU A 347 9.74 -38.00 -30.16
C GLU A 347 8.53 -37.95 -29.20
N TRP A 348 7.93 -36.77 -29.01
CA TRP A 348 6.74 -36.57 -28.18
C TRP A 348 5.44 -36.72 -28.97
N LYS A 349 5.48 -36.79 -30.29
CA LYS A 349 4.27 -37.04 -31.09
C LYS A 349 3.69 -38.41 -30.77
N GLY A 350 2.42 -38.45 -30.44
CA GLY A 350 1.74 -39.65 -29.94
C GLY A 350 1.98 -39.95 -28.46
N ARG A 351 2.77 -39.10 -27.73
CA ARG A 351 3.15 -39.36 -26.35
C ARG A 351 2.89 -38.22 -25.38
N VAL A 352 2.36 -37.10 -25.86
CA VAL A 352 1.95 -35.97 -25.06
C VAL A 352 0.64 -35.39 -25.60
N VAL A 353 -0.22 -34.92 -24.72
CA VAL A 353 -1.46 -34.18 -25.05
C VAL A 353 -1.49 -32.89 -24.23
N LEU A 354 -1.80 -31.79 -24.91
CA LEU A 354 -2.15 -30.52 -24.23
C LEU A 354 -3.67 -30.48 -24.04
N MET A 355 -4.12 -30.62 -22.81
CA MET A 355 -5.50 -30.36 -22.42
C MET A 355 -5.68 -28.89 -22.11
N LEU A 356 -6.42 -28.19 -22.96
CA LEU A 356 -6.69 -26.77 -22.87
C LEU A 356 -8.14 -26.55 -22.44
N VAL A 357 -8.37 -26.17 -21.21
CA VAL A 357 -9.68 -25.80 -20.66
C VAL A 357 -9.78 -24.30 -20.62
N THR A 358 -10.68 -23.72 -21.39
CA THR A 358 -10.92 -22.28 -21.45
C THR A 358 -12.35 -21.99 -21.04
N VAL A 359 -12.52 -21.32 -19.92
CA VAL A 359 -13.83 -20.96 -19.37
C VAL A 359 -14.34 -19.70 -20.08
N PRO A 360 -15.57 -19.71 -20.64
CA PRO A 360 -16.18 -18.53 -21.25
C PRO A 360 -16.15 -17.32 -20.32
N SER A 361 -15.81 -16.16 -20.87
CA SER A 361 -15.77 -14.90 -20.12
C SER A 361 -15.95 -13.72 -21.06
N ARG A 362 -16.76 -12.74 -20.67
CA ARG A 362 -16.93 -11.46 -21.38
C ARG A 362 -17.21 -11.60 -22.89
N GLU A 363 -18.07 -12.54 -23.26
CA GLU A 363 -18.35 -12.93 -24.66
C GLU A 363 -18.92 -11.76 -25.49
N ASN A 364 -19.51 -10.75 -24.85
CA ASN A 364 -20.04 -9.56 -25.50
C ASN A 364 -18.95 -8.57 -25.93
N VAL A 365 -17.74 -8.66 -25.37
CA VAL A 365 -16.62 -7.76 -25.70
C VAL A 365 -15.92 -8.19 -26.99
N ALA A 366 -15.75 -7.27 -27.94
CA ALA A 366 -15.21 -7.57 -29.27
C ALA A 366 -13.81 -8.20 -29.25
N SER A 367 -12.92 -7.76 -28.35
CA SER A 367 -11.57 -8.31 -28.20
C SER A 367 -11.58 -9.77 -27.74
N TYR A 368 -12.52 -10.15 -26.89
CA TYR A 368 -12.68 -11.52 -26.40
C TYR A 368 -13.24 -12.46 -27.49
N ARG A 369 -14.19 -11.98 -28.29
CA ARG A 369 -14.66 -12.73 -29.47
C ARG A 369 -13.55 -12.97 -30.50
N ALA A 370 -12.73 -11.93 -30.73
CA ALA A 370 -11.57 -12.06 -31.62
C ALA A 370 -10.53 -13.05 -31.08
N LEU A 371 -10.29 -13.02 -29.78
CA LEU A 371 -9.41 -13.97 -29.09
C LEU A 371 -9.91 -15.40 -29.22
N LYS A 372 -11.23 -15.63 -28.96
CA LYS A 372 -11.83 -16.96 -29.12
C LYS A 372 -11.62 -17.52 -30.51
N LYS A 373 -11.92 -16.73 -31.53
CA LYS A 373 -11.70 -17.11 -32.94
C LYS A 373 -10.22 -17.45 -33.20
N ARG A 374 -9.31 -16.65 -32.69
CA ARG A 374 -7.86 -16.87 -32.84
C ARG A 374 -7.41 -18.18 -32.18
N ILE A 375 -7.93 -18.51 -30.99
CA ILE A 375 -7.63 -19.77 -30.30
C ILE A 375 -8.16 -20.95 -31.12
N ASP A 376 -9.39 -20.89 -31.60
CA ASP A 376 -9.98 -21.97 -32.45
C ASP A 376 -9.15 -22.22 -33.71
N GLU A 377 -8.70 -21.17 -34.38
CA GLU A 377 -7.82 -21.23 -35.54
C GLU A 377 -6.48 -21.90 -35.19
N LEU A 378 -5.85 -21.50 -34.07
CA LEU A 378 -4.58 -22.08 -33.65
C LEU A 378 -4.70 -23.55 -33.25
N VAL A 379 -5.72 -23.90 -32.51
CA VAL A 379 -5.99 -25.32 -32.16
C VAL A 379 -6.18 -26.15 -33.42
N GLY A 380 -6.97 -25.64 -34.37
CA GLY A 380 -7.16 -26.29 -35.69
C GLY A 380 -5.86 -26.44 -36.47
N GLN A 381 -4.99 -25.44 -36.47
CA GLN A 381 -3.68 -25.47 -37.13
C GLN A 381 -2.73 -26.49 -36.49
N VAL A 382 -2.59 -26.45 -35.14
CA VAL A 382 -1.71 -27.38 -34.41
C VAL A 382 -2.19 -28.82 -34.61
N ASN A 383 -3.49 -29.06 -34.45
CA ASN A 383 -4.06 -30.39 -34.65
C ASN A 383 -3.92 -30.87 -36.12
N GLY A 384 -4.26 -30.03 -37.09
CA GLY A 384 -4.09 -30.36 -38.50
C GLY A 384 -2.66 -30.66 -38.92
N LYS A 385 -1.67 -30.01 -38.29
CA LYS A 385 -0.25 -30.18 -38.58
C LYS A 385 0.35 -31.46 -37.97
N HIS A 386 -0.05 -31.81 -36.75
CA HIS A 386 0.68 -32.81 -35.96
C HIS A 386 -0.12 -34.08 -35.69
N SER A 387 -1.47 -34.09 -35.82
CA SER A 387 -2.28 -35.28 -35.54
C SER A 387 -1.88 -36.50 -36.39
N THR A 388 -2.08 -37.64 -35.80
CA THR A 388 -2.07 -38.94 -36.49
C THR A 388 -3.49 -39.52 -36.50
N MET A 389 -3.69 -40.72 -37.06
CA MET A 389 -5.02 -41.37 -37.06
C MET A 389 -5.50 -41.71 -35.65
N ASP A 390 -4.54 -41.92 -34.71
CA ASP A 390 -4.84 -42.39 -33.36
C ASP A 390 -4.52 -41.38 -32.26
N TRP A 391 -4.05 -40.16 -32.62
CA TRP A 391 -3.64 -39.18 -31.67
C TRP A 391 -3.89 -37.74 -32.13
N THR A 392 -4.40 -36.93 -31.24
CA THR A 392 -4.62 -35.49 -31.41
C THR A 392 -3.81 -34.72 -30.36
N PRO A 393 -2.94 -33.72 -30.73
CA PRO A 393 -2.04 -33.07 -29.80
C PRO A 393 -2.72 -32.11 -28.83
N VAL A 394 -3.84 -31.46 -29.21
CA VAL A 394 -4.55 -30.52 -28.37
C VAL A 394 -5.99 -30.94 -28.19
N ASP A 395 -6.35 -31.25 -26.94
CA ASP A 395 -7.74 -31.43 -26.51
C ASP A 395 -8.28 -30.13 -25.99
N TYR A 396 -9.22 -29.52 -26.69
CA TYR A 396 -9.73 -28.19 -26.36
C TYR A 396 -11.15 -28.23 -25.82
N TYR A 397 -11.34 -27.68 -24.62
CA TYR A 397 -12.63 -27.60 -23.93
C TYR A 397 -13.01 -26.14 -23.68
N TYR A 398 -14.06 -25.66 -24.32
CA TYR A 398 -14.60 -24.31 -24.11
C TYR A 398 -15.84 -24.37 -23.21
N ARG A 399 -15.64 -24.51 -21.92
CA ARG A 399 -16.69 -24.63 -20.90
C ARG A 399 -16.15 -24.52 -19.48
N SER A 400 -17.04 -24.23 -18.53
CA SER A 400 -16.76 -24.41 -17.10
C SER A 400 -16.76 -25.89 -16.73
N LEU A 401 -16.00 -26.24 -15.72
CA LEU A 401 -15.95 -27.59 -15.17
C LEU A 401 -16.40 -27.58 -13.71
N PRO A 402 -17.19 -28.58 -13.26
CA PRO A 402 -17.45 -28.80 -11.84
C PRO A 402 -16.16 -29.06 -11.07
N PHE A 403 -16.18 -28.79 -9.77
CA PHE A 403 -14.98 -28.85 -8.90
C PHE A 403 -14.30 -30.23 -8.96
N GLU A 404 -15.06 -31.33 -8.87
CA GLU A 404 -14.52 -32.69 -8.87
C GLU A 404 -13.83 -33.02 -10.20
N GLN A 405 -14.42 -32.59 -11.33
CA GLN A 405 -13.82 -32.77 -12.64
C GLN A 405 -12.54 -31.97 -12.80
N LEU A 406 -12.52 -30.72 -12.28
CA LEU A 406 -11.35 -29.88 -12.30
C LEU A 406 -10.20 -30.47 -11.47
N VAL A 407 -10.51 -30.96 -10.28
CA VAL A 407 -9.53 -31.63 -9.40
C VAL A 407 -9.01 -32.90 -10.04
N SER A 408 -9.87 -33.68 -10.74
CA SER A 408 -9.45 -34.89 -11.48
C SER A 408 -8.46 -34.56 -12.60
N LEU A 409 -8.67 -33.44 -13.31
CA LEU A 409 -7.72 -32.97 -14.34
C LEU A 409 -6.41 -32.52 -13.73
N TYR A 410 -6.44 -31.81 -12.60
CA TYR A 410 -5.21 -31.44 -11.89
C TYR A 410 -4.42 -32.68 -11.47
N ALA A 411 -5.06 -33.64 -10.82
CA ALA A 411 -4.42 -34.85 -10.32
C ALA A 411 -3.92 -35.79 -11.43
N ALA A 412 -4.57 -35.78 -12.62
CA ALA A 412 -4.20 -36.61 -13.77
C ALA A 412 -3.05 -36.02 -14.61
N SER A 413 -2.70 -34.72 -14.42
CA SER A 413 -1.77 -34.07 -15.31
C SER A 413 -0.33 -34.10 -14.79
N ASP A 414 0.62 -34.40 -15.70
CA ASP A 414 2.06 -34.45 -15.42
C ASP A 414 2.66 -33.05 -15.36
N VAL A 415 2.14 -32.11 -16.16
CA VAL A 415 2.67 -30.74 -16.27
C VAL A 415 1.51 -29.74 -16.29
N MET A 416 1.59 -28.72 -15.46
CA MET A 416 0.69 -27.58 -15.49
C MET A 416 1.36 -26.39 -16.16
N LEU A 417 0.70 -25.85 -17.21
CA LEU A 417 1.17 -24.69 -17.95
C LEU A 417 0.37 -23.44 -17.56
N VAL A 418 0.97 -22.55 -16.78
CA VAL A 418 0.39 -21.28 -16.35
C VAL A 418 1.30 -20.16 -16.86
N THR A 419 1.05 -19.69 -18.07
CA THR A 419 1.92 -18.73 -18.73
C THR A 419 1.18 -17.45 -19.13
N PRO A 420 0.48 -16.76 -18.17
CA PRO A 420 -0.18 -15.49 -18.47
C PRO A 420 0.84 -14.44 -18.89
N LEU A 421 0.43 -13.54 -19.78
CA LEU A 421 1.21 -12.36 -20.17
C LEU A 421 1.27 -11.36 -19.01
N ARG A 422 0.21 -11.31 -18.20
CA ARG A 422 0.13 -10.57 -16.94
C ARG A 422 -1.00 -11.13 -16.08
N ASP A 423 -0.75 -11.30 -14.79
CA ASP A 423 -1.78 -11.76 -13.83
C ASP A 423 -1.49 -11.21 -12.45
N GLY A 424 -2.52 -10.80 -11.71
CA GLY A 424 -2.39 -10.27 -10.35
C GLY A 424 -1.84 -11.29 -9.36
N MET A 425 -2.31 -12.53 -9.44
CA MET A 425 -1.86 -13.64 -8.59
C MET A 425 -1.76 -14.94 -9.39
N ASN A 426 -2.86 -15.49 -9.84
CA ASN A 426 -3.12 -16.82 -10.40
C ASN A 426 -3.21 -17.91 -9.32
N LEU A 427 -4.43 -18.30 -8.99
CA LEU A 427 -4.69 -19.35 -7.99
C LEU A 427 -4.58 -20.76 -8.57
N VAL A 428 -4.82 -20.93 -9.86
CA VAL A 428 -4.84 -22.23 -10.56
C VAL A 428 -3.51 -22.99 -10.38
N CYS A 429 -2.38 -22.28 -10.43
CA CYS A 429 -1.07 -22.89 -10.17
C CYS A 429 -0.92 -23.40 -8.73
N LYS A 430 -1.55 -22.72 -7.77
CA LYS A 430 -1.56 -23.13 -6.36
C LYS A 430 -2.47 -24.34 -6.13
N GLU A 431 -3.63 -24.35 -6.78
CA GLU A 431 -4.60 -25.46 -6.74
C GLU A 431 -4.00 -26.74 -7.30
N TYR A 432 -3.31 -26.66 -8.45
CA TYR A 432 -2.58 -27.77 -9.05
C TYR A 432 -1.56 -28.37 -8.06
N LEU A 433 -0.71 -27.53 -7.47
CA LEU A 433 0.30 -28.00 -6.50
C LEU A 433 -0.34 -28.66 -5.28
N ALA A 434 -1.50 -28.20 -4.83
CA ALA A 434 -2.20 -28.81 -3.71
C ALA A 434 -2.77 -30.20 -4.06
N CYS A 435 -3.23 -30.40 -5.30
CA CYS A 435 -3.68 -31.71 -5.78
C CYS A 435 -2.56 -32.75 -5.89
N HIS A 436 -1.30 -32.30 -6.00
CA HIS A 436 -0.10 -33.15 -6.08
C HIS A 436 0.68 -33.24 -4.75
N ASP A 437 0.03 -33.09 -3.61
CA ASP A 437 0.69 -33.08 -2.29
C ASP A 437 1.45 -34.38 -2.00
N GLY A 438 2.77 -34.30 -1.99
CA GLY A 438 3.67 -35.41 -1.82
C GLY A 438 3.98 -36.21 -3.08
N ASP A 439 3.32 -35.94 -4.20
CA ASP A 439 3.48 -36.62 -5.49
C ASP A 439 4.30 -35.78 -6.48
N GLY A 440 4.50 -36.33 -7.67
CA GLY A 440 5.15 -35.67 -8.81
C GLY A 440 4.26 -34.55 -9.41
N GLY A 441 4.61 -34.18 -10.63
CA GLY A 441 3.98 -33.08 -11.35
C GLY A 441 4.90 -31.88 -11.44
N VAL A 442 4.84 -31.15 -12.54
CA VAL A 442 5.72 -29.99 -12.78
C VAL A 442 4.89 -28.76 -13.10
N LEU A 443 5.14 -27.66 -12.42
CA LEU A 443 4.57 -26.37 -12.72
C LEU A 443 5.51 -25.56 -13.61
N VAL A 444 5.02 -25.18 -14.81
CA VAL A 444 5.63 -24.15 -15.66
C VAL A 444 4.87 -22.84 -15.44
N LEU A 445 5.54 -21.84 -14.89
CA LEU A 445 4.91 -20.61 -14.41
C LEU A 445 5.50 -19.37 -15.08
N SER A 446 4.63 -18.48 -15.54
CA SER A 446 5.07 -17.17 -16.04
C SER A 446 5.65 -16.30 -14.91
N GLU A 447 6.79 -15.67 -15.17
CA GLU A 447 7.37 -14.64 -14.30
C GLU A 447 6.47 -13.40 -14.15
N MET A 448 5.47 -13.24 -15.04
CA MET A 448 4.50 -12.13 -15.01
C MET A 448 3.24 -12.44 -14.19
N ALA A 449 3.15 -13.60 -13.57
CA ALA A 449 2.10 -13.94 -12.60
C ALA A 449 2.52 -13.57 -11.18
N GLY A 450 1.63 -12.96 -10.39
CA GLY A 450 1.94 -12.64 -8.99
C GLY A 450 2.35 -13.85 -8.14
N ALA A 451 1.83 -15.04 -8.46
CA ALA A 451 2.23 -16.29 -7.81
C ALA A 451 3.71 -16.64 -8.00
N SER A 452 4.39 -16.12 -9.02
CA SER A 452 5.84 -16.36 -9.24
C SER A 452 6.71 -15.79 -8.12
N TYR A 453 6.24 -14.77 -7.41
CA TYR A 453 6.94 -14.21 -6.24
C TYR A 453 6.93 -15.14 -5.02
N GLU A 454 6.08 -16.17 -5.03
CA GLU A 454 5.98 -17.15 -3.95
C GLU A 454 6.48 -18.54 -4.37
N LEU A 455 6.36 -18.89 -5.64
CA LEU A 455 6.59 -20.22 -6.18
C LEU A 455 7.88 -20.26 -7.01
N HIS A 456 8.99 -19.87 -6.41
CA HIS A 456 10.31 -19.74 -7.06
C HIS A 456 10.88 -21.07 -7.57
N GLU A 457 10.43 -22.19 -7.00
CA GLU A 457 10.90 -23.52 -7.36
C GLU A 457 10.24 -24.07 -8.63
N ALA A 458 9.18 -23.40 -9.15
CA ALA A 458 8.57 -23.72 -10.44
C ALA A 458 9.55 -23.48 -11.61
N LEU A 459 9.25 -24.04 -12.77
CA LEU A 459 9.95 -23.67 -14.00
C LEU A 459 9.44 -22.30 -14.47
N CYS A 460 10.12 -21.23 -14.04
CA CYS A 460 9.75 -19.87 -14.39
C CYS A 460 10.14 -19.55 -15.84
N VAL A 461 9.21 -18.97 -16.60
CA VAL A 461 9.38 -18.62 -18.01
C VAL A 461 8.92 -17.20 -18.30
N ASN A 462 9.58 -16.54 -19.25
CA ASN A 462 9.05 -15.34 -19.86
C ASN A 462 7.93 -15.74 -20.84
N PRO A 463 6.68 -15.26 -20.67
CA PRO A 463 5.55 -15.69 -21.50
C PRO A 463 5.66 -15.20 -22.96
N PHE A 464 6.55 -14.25 -23.27
CA PHE A 464 6.82 -13.78 -24.62
C PHE A 464 7.95 -14.58 -25.31
N ASP A 465 8.72 -15.40 -24.56
CA ASP A 465 9.75 -16.29 -25.12
C ASP A 465 9.16 -17.66 -25.50
N ARG A 466 8.58 -17.74 -26.68
CA ARG A 466 8.06 -18.98 -27.26
C ARG A 466 9.05 -20.17 -27.19
N ALA A 467 10.32 -19.90 -27.48
CA ALA A 467 11.36 -20.93 -27.44
C ALA A 467 11.69 -21.34 -25.99
N GLY A 468 11.63 -20.39 -25.05
CA GLY A 468 11.80 -20.65 -23.62
C GLY A 468 10.70 -21.50 -23.06
N ILE A 469 9.45 -21.21 -23.40
CA ILE A 469 8.29 -22.04 -23.00
C ILE A 469 8.44 -23.46 -23.58
N ALA A 470 8.79 -23.61 -24.85
CA ALA A 470 9.00 -24.94 -25.46
C ALA A 470 10.15 -25.73 -24.79
N ARG A 471 11.23 -25.06 -24.37
CA ARG A 471 12.31 -25.70 -23.58
C ARG A 471 11.82 -26.12 -22.21
N ALA A 472 11.03 -25.29 -21.53
CA ALA A 472 10.45 -25.62 -20.21
C ALA A 472 9.48 -26.81 -20.31
N MET A 473 8.68 -26.92 -21.39
CA MET A 473 7.85 -28.11 -21.67
C MET A 473 8.70 -29.38 -21.77
N GLN A 474 9.82 -29.34 -22.51
CA GLN A 474 10.73 -30.46 -22.62
C GLN A 474 11.38 -30.82 -21.28
N GLU A 475 11.85 -29.82 -20.54
CA GLU A 475 12.43 -30.02 -19.22
C GLU A 475 11.42 -30.63 -18.23
N ALA A 476 10.18 -30.11 -18.23
CA ALA A 476 9.10 -30.61 -17.38
C ALA A 476 8.79 -32.08 -17.63
N LEU A 477 8.65 -32.47 -18.91
CA LEU A 477 8.32 -33.84 -19.31
C LEU A 477 9.45 -34.86 -18.99
N THR A 478 10.68 -34.42 -18.96
CA THR A 478 11.85 -35.27 -18.73
C THR A 478 12.39 -35.19 -17.30
N MET A 479 11.78 -34.36 -16.46
CA MET A 479 12.23 -34.14 -15.08
C MET A 479 12.07 -35.44 -14.26
N PRO A 480 13.16 -35.88 -13.58
CA PRO A 480 13.09 -37.06 -12.74
C PRO A 480 12.11 -36.88 -11.57
N PRO A 481 11.36 -37.91 -11.16
CA PRO A 481 10.37 -37.83 -10.08
C PRO A 481 10.94 -37.27 -8.76
N ASP A 482 12.20 -37.59 -8.44
CA ASP A 482 12.84 -37.04 -7.22
C ASP A 482 13.07 -35.54 -7.28
N GLU A 483 13.43 -35.01 -8.46
CA GLU A 483 13.56 -33.56 -8.66
C GLU A 483 12.21 -32.86 -8.62
N GLN A 484 11.15 -33.48 -9.19
CA GLN A 484 9.78 -32.97 -9.11
C GLN A 484 9.35 -32.80 -7.65
N ARG A 485 9.48 -33.86 -6.83
CA ARG A 485 9.17 -33.82 -5.40
C ARG A 485 9.99 -32.79 -4.63
N LYS A 486 11.29 -32.71 -4.91
CA LYS A 486 12.19 -31.74 -4.29
C LYS A 486 11.77 -30.30 -4.57
N ARG A 487 11.31 -29.99 -5.78
CA ARG A 487 10.82 -28.68 -6.15
C ARG A 487 9.44 -28.40 -5.55
N ASN A 488 8.54 -29.36 -5.57
CA ASN A 488 7.16 -29.19 -5.10
C ASN A 488 7.07 -29.03 -3.57
N ALA A 489 7.88 -29.78 -2.80
CA ALA A 489 7.77 -29.80 -1.35
C ALA A 489 7.83 -28.41 -0.66
N PRO A 490 8.78 -27.51 -0.97
CA PRO A 490 8.80 -26.17 -0.35
C PRO A 490 7.62 -25.31 -0.78
N MET A 491 7.16 -25.41 -2.04
CA MET A 491 5.97 -24.71 -2.53
C MET A 491 4.71 -25.18 -1.81
N GLN A 492 4.51 -26.49 -1.72
CA GLN A 492 3.38 -27.12 -1.02
C GLN A 492 3.36 -26.75 0.47
N GLN A 493 4.50 -26.81 1.15
CA GLN A 493 4.62 -26.39 2.55
C GLN A 493 4.24 -24.93 2.76
N ARG A 494 4.65 -24.05 1.84
CA ARG A 494 4.29 -22.62 1.87
C ARG A 494 2.81 -22.43 1.70
N LEU A 495 2.20 -23.08 0.70
CA LEU A 495 0.76 -23.01 0.41
C LEU A 495 -0.10 -23.60 1.54
N ALA A 496 0.34 -24.67 2.16
CA ALA A 496 -0.37 -25.30 3.29
C ALA A 496 -0.34 -24.40 4.55
N ARG A 497 0.69 -23.56 4.74
CA ARG A 497 0.79 -22.63 5.87
C ARG A 497 0.06 -21.32 5.62
N TYR A 498 0.05 -20.84 4.36
CA TYR A 498 -0.52 -19.56 3.99
C TYR A 498 -1.77 -19.75 3.13
N THR A 499 -2.85 -20.10 3.80
CA THR A 499 -4.16 -20.35 3.19
C THR A 499 -4.95 -19.06 2.97
N SER A 500 -6.04 -19.13 2.18
CA SER A 500 -6.98 -18.01 2.01
C SER A 500 -7.55 -17.51 3.34
N LYS A 501 -7.83 -18.41 4.28
CA LYS A 501 -8.28 -18.07 5.63
C LYS A 501 -7.23 -17.30 6.43
N LYS A 502 -5.95 -17.67 6.31
CA LYS A 502 -4.84 -16.96 6.95
C LYS A 502 -4.64 -15.58 6.31
N TRP A 503 -4.63 -15.51 4.99
CA TRP A 503 -4.57 -14.26 4.24
C TRP A 503 -5.63 -13.26 4.71
N ALA A 504 -6.88 -13.69 4.79
CA ALA A 504 -7.97 -12.83 5.20
C ALA A 504 -7.84 -12.34 6.66
N ARG A 505 -7.41 -13.24 7.56
CA ARG A 505 -7.17 -12.88 8.96
C ARG A 505 -6.03 -11.87 9.08
N GLU A 506 -4.90 -12.09 8.42
CA GLU A 506 -3.77 -11.16 8.47
C GLU A 506 -4.13 -9.77 7.94
N PHE A 507 -4.96 -9.71 6.87
CA PHE A 507 -5.44 -8.44 6.37
C PHE A 507 -6.34 -7.73 7.40
N LEU A 508 -7.30 -8.42 7.99
CA LEU A 508 -8.20 -7.84 9.00
C LEU A 508 -7.46 -7.44 10.29
N ASP A 509 -6.50 -8.24 10.74
CA ASP A 509 -5.63 -7.91 11.87
C ASP A 509 -4.82 -6.63 11.57
N ALA A 510 -4.32 -6.48 10.35
CA ALA A 510 -3.61 -5.27 9.91
C ALA A 510 -4.55 -4.04 9.85
N VAL A 511 -5.81 -4.18 9.41
CA VAL A 511 -6.81 -3.11 9.50
C VAL A 511 -7.00 -2.66 10.94
N ALA A 512 -7.18 -3.63 11.86
CA ALA A 512 -7.34 -3.35 13.28
C ALA A 512 -6.10 -2.65 13.87
N ASP A 513 -4.89 -3.04 13.44
CA ASP A 513 -3.64 -2.40 13.86
C ASP A 513 -3.56 -0.92 13.41
N VAL A 514 -3.96 -0.64 12.18
CA VAL A 514 -4.04 0.75 11.68
C VAL A 514 -5.03 1.56 12.52
N LYS A 515 -6.20 1.00 12.81
CA LYS A 515 -7.21 1.67 13.66
C LYS A 515 -6.68 1.92 15.08
N ARG A 516 -5.96 0.97 15.69
CA ARG A 516 -5.31 1.18 17.00
C ARG A 516 -4.29 2.33 16.96
N ARG A 517 -3.47 2.40 15.91
CA ARG A 517 -2.53 3.51 15.71
C ARG A 517 -3.25 4.85 15.57
N GLN A 518 -4.32 4.91 14.78
CA GLN A 518 -5.16 6.11 14.63
C GLN A 518 -5.79 6.54 15.96
N ALA A 519 -6.33 5.59 16.74
CA ALA A 519 -6.92 5.85 18.06
C ALA A 519 -5.84 6.38 19.03
N GLY A 520 -4.63 5.81 19.02
CA GLY A 520 -3.50 6.30 19.81
C GLY A 520 -3.13 7.74 19.45
N MET A 521 -3.11 8.08 18.17
CA MET A 521 -2.89 9.47 17.70
C MET A 521 -4.02 10.39 18.11
N SER A 522 -5.26 9.94 18.01
CA SER A 522 -6.46 10.71 18.42
C SER A 522 -6.47 10.99 19.93
N ALA A 523 -5.92 10.11 20.77
CA ALA A 523 -5.78 10.33 22.20
C ALA A 523 -4.88 11.52 22.56
N HIS A 524 -3.96 11.91 21.69
CA HIS A 524 -3.10 13.07 21.83
C HIS A 524 -3.68 14.34 21.18
N LEU A 525 -4.81 14.25 20.46
CA LEU A 525 -5.42 15.44 19.86
C LEU A 525 -5.89 16.41 20.95
N LEU A 526 -5.57 17.70 20.74
CA LEU A 526 -6.02 18.79 21.58
C LEU A 526 -7.52 19.03 21.36
N GLY A 527 -8.35 18.15 21.94
CA GLY A 527 -9.80 18.26 21.87
C GLY A 527 -10.35 19.47 22.67
N PRO A 528 -11.67 19.77 22.56
CA PRO A 528 -12.28 20.96 23.16
C PRO A 528 -12.03 21.10 24.67
N THR A 529 -12.06 20.01 25.42
CA THR A 529 -11.81 20.01 26.88
C THR A 529 -10.35 20.37 27.20
N SER A 530 -9.38 19.79 26.46
CA SER A 530 -7.96 20.07 26.66
C SER A 530 -7.59 21.47 26.17
N ALA A 531 -8.18 21.92 25.05
CA ALA A 531 -8.04 23.30 24.57
C ALA A 531 -8.61 24.31 25.60
N GLY A 532 -9.76 24.01 26.21
CA GLY A 532 -10.32 24.82 27.29
C GLY A 532 -9.38 24.93 28.51
N ARG A 533 -8.75 23.82 28.92
CA ARG A 533 -7.75 23.81 30.00
C ARG A 533 -6.50 24.57 29.62
N LEU A 534 -6.04 24.47 28.37
CA LEU A 534 -4.90 25.23 27.87
C LEU A 534 -5.19 26.74 27.94
N LEU A 535 -6.35 27.19 27.41
CA LEU A 535 -6.76 28.59 27.46
C LEU A 535 -6.95 29.11 28.90
N GLU A 536 -7.45 28.29 29.81
CA GLU A 536 -7.57 28.65 31.21
C GLU A 536 -6.20 28.80 31.90
N ALA A 537 -5.26 27.88 31.63
CA ALA A 537 -3.89 27.96 32.12
C ALA A 537 -3.18 29.21 31.58
N TYR A 538 -3.38 29.50 30.28
CA TYR A 538 -2.87 30.68 29.63
C TYR A 538 -3.36 31.99 30.32
N ARG A 539 -4.67 32.10 30.59
CA ARG A 539 -5.26 33.27 31.25
C ARG A 539 -4.80 33.48 32.70
N ARG A 540 -4.49 32.39 33.43
CA ARG A 540 -4.10 32.46 34.85
C ARG A 540 -2.66 32.79 35.07
N ALA A 541 -1.82 32.60 34.05
CA ALA A 541 -0.38 32.83 34.20
C ALA A 541 -0.05 34.33 34.07
N ASP A 542 0.75 34.81 35.01
CA ASP A 542 1.23 36.19 35.04
C ASP A 542 2.29 36.47 33.97
N ARG A 543 3.04 35.44 33.56
CA ARG A 543 4.03 35.50 32.49
C ARG A 543 4.02 34.26 31.66
N ARG A 544 4.04 34.42 30.33
CA ARG A 544 3.82 33.34 29.36
C ARG A 544 4.87 33.37 28.25
N ALA A 545 5.36 32.20 27.83
CA ALA A 545 6.19 32.06 26.62
C ALA A 545 5.55 31.15 25.60
N LEU A 546 5.52 31.63 24.36
CA LEU A 546 4.95 30.88 23.21
C LEU A 546 6.05 30.71 22.16
N LEU A 547 6.57 29.49 22.05
CA LEU A 547 7.58 29.10 21.07
C LEU A 547 6.89 28.43 19.88
N LEU A 548 6.92 29.09 18.74
CA LEU A 548 6.13 28.73 17.58
C LEU A 548 7.03 28.49 16.37
N ASP A 549 7.05 27.29 15.83
CA ASP A 549 7.67 27.07 14.54
C ASP A 549 6.84 27.74 13.43
N TYR A 550 7.47 28.02 12.29
CA TYR A 550 6.84 28.77 11.21
C TYR A 550 6.28 27.87 10.10
N ASP A 551 7.15 27.11 9.42
CA ASP A 551 6.80 26.31 8.24
C ASP A 551 6.11 25.01 8.66
N GLY A 552 4.90 24.75 8.16
CA GLY A 552 4.09 23.60 8.57
C GLY A 552 3.26 23.87 9.83
N THR A 553 3.68 24.81 10.68
CA THR A 553 3.07 25.12 11.97
C THR A 553 2.18 26.38 11.93
N LEU A 554 2.71 27.52 11.56
CA LEU A 554 1.96 28.77 11.38
C LEU A 554 1.45 28.94 9.96
N MET A 555 2.22 28.47 8.97
CA MET A 555 1.87 28.48 7.56
C MET A 555 1.93 27.04 7.00
N PRO A 556 1.02 26.67 6.07
CA PRO A 556 1.08 25.37 5.44
C PRO A 556 2.35 25.23 4.59
N PHE A 557 2.85 24.01 4.42
CA PHE A 557 3.94 23.72 3.48
C PHE A 557 3.56 24.10 2.06
N SER A 558 4.53 24.63 1.32
CA SER A 558 4.44 24.87 -0.13
C SER A 558 5.69 24.30 -0.81
N ASP A 559 5.52 23.82 -2.05
CA ASP A 559 6.63 23.39 -2.90
C ASP A 559 7.55 24.56 -3.30
N ASP A 560 7.02 25.78 -3.24
CA ASP A 560 7.79 27.02 -3.46
C ASP A 560 7.97 27.75 -2.13
N PRO A 561 9.16 27.70 -1.51
CA PRO A 561 9.44 28.35 -0.24
C PRO A 561 9.21 29.88 -0.27
N ALA A 562 9.33 30.51 -1.43
CA ALA A 562 9.12 31.96 -1.57
C ALA A 562 7.64 32.36 -1.46
N ARG A 563 6.70 31.43 -1.63
CA ARG A 563 5.25 31.68 -1.56
C ARG A 563 4.65 31.52 -0.17
N VAL A 564 5.44 31.18 0.84
CA VAL A 564 4.98 30.94 2.22
C VAL A 564 5.09 32.21 3.08
N ALA A 565 4.95 33.40 2.50
CA ALA A 565 4.91 34.64 3.25
C ALA A 565 3.65 34.70 4.15
N PRO A 566 3.72 35.30 5.36
CA PRO A 566 2.60 35.39 6.28
C PRO A 566 1.47 36.24 5.68
N ASP A 567 0.24 35.82 5.86
CA ASP A 567 -0.94 36.59 5.50
C ASP A 567 -1.27 37.63 6.61
N GLU A 568 -2.12 38.61 6.27
CA GLU A 568 -2.51 39.69 7.21
C GLU A 568 -3.16 39.15 8.49
N ARG A 569 -3.87 38.03 8.42
CA ARG A 569 -4.52 37.42 9.58
C ARG A 569 -3.51 36.82 10.56
N LEU A 570 -2.48 36.17 10.07
CA LEU A 570 -1.39 35.68 10.92
C LEU A 570 -0.61 36.83 11.55
N LEU A 571 -0.30 37.87 10.76
CA LEU A 571 0.40 39.08 11.27
C LEU A 571 -0.40 39.77 12.37
N ASP A 572 -1.72 39.90 12.25
CA ASP A 572 -2.60 40.49 13.27
C ASP A 572 -2.58 39.67 14.57
N VAL A 573 -2.73 38.34 14.45
CA VAL A 573 -2.71 37.45 15.64
C VAL A 573 -1.38 37.54 16.38
N LEU A 574 -0.24 37.49 15.67
CA LEU A 574 1.08 37.59 16.27
C LEU A 574 1.33 38.96 16.88
N ALA A 575 0.84 40.06 16.24
CA ALA A 575 0.93 41.42 16.77
C ALA A 575 0.14 41.56 18.07
N ARG A 576 -1.06 41.00 18.14
CA ARG A 576 -1.91 41.04 19.34
C ARG A 576 -1.31 40.24 20.50
N LEU A 577 -0.84 39.02 20.23
CA LEU A 577 -0.22 38.18 21.25
C LEU A 577 1.09 38.77 21.77
N GLY A 578 1.98 39.24 20.89
CA GLY A 578 3.26 39.83 21.28
C GLY A 578 3.13 41.25 21.83
N GLY A 579 2.01 41.97 21.58
CA GLY A 579 1.72 43.27 22.17
C GLY A 579 1.33 43.21 23.64
N SER A 580 0.99 42.07 24.20
CA SER A 580 0.74 41.84 25.62
C SER A 580 2.07 41.87 26.41
N ALA A 581 2.16 42.68 27.45
CA ALA A 581 3.34 42.77 28.29
C ALA A 581 3.64 41.46 29.06
N ASP A 582 2.65 40.57 29.17
CA ASP A 582 2.76 39.30 29.89
C ASP A 582 3.19 38.15 28.98
N ASN A 583 3.32 38.40 27.65
CA ASN A 583 3.65 37.40 26.66
C ASN A 583 5.02 37.60 26.03
N ASP A 584 5.84 36.59 26.06
CA ASP A 584 7.01 36.46 25.19
C ASP A 584 6.69 35.52 24.04
N VAL A 585 6.39 36.08 22.85
CA VAL A 585 6.10 35.30 21.63
C VAL A 585 7.38 35.14 20.82
N VAL A 586 7.77 33.91 20.56
CA VAL A 586 9.02 33.55 19.90
C VAL A 586 8.72 32.75 18.64
N VAL A 587 9.13 33.22 17.47
CA VAL A 587 9.06 32.44 16.23
C VAL A 587 10.42 31.78 16.00
N VAL A 588 10.43 30.44 16.00
CA VAL A 588 11.63 29.61 15.83
C VAL A 588 11.59 28.93 14.48
N SER A 589 12.49 29.28 13.56
CA SER A 589 12.41 28.78 12.18
C SER A 589 13.76 28.33 11.62
N GLY A 590 13.73 27.44 10.66
CA GLY A 590 14.89 27.07 9.84
C GLY A 590 15.23 28.10 8.77
N ARG A 591 14.38 29.08 8.53
CA ARG A 591 14.62 30.15 7.53
C ARG A 591 15.77 31.05 7.92
N ASP A 592 16.40 31.68 6.92
CA ASP A 592 17.44 32.66 7.12
C ASP A 592 16.89 33.89 7.84
N HIS A 593 17.78 34.61 8.55
CA HIS A 593 17.41 35.76 9.37
C HIS A 593 16.88 36.93 8.55
N ALA A 594 17.35 37.13 7.31
CA ALA A 594 16.89 38.23 6.45
C ALA A 594 15.44 38.01 5.99
N THR A 595 15.05 36.77 5.67
CA THR A 595 13.67 36.41 5.35
C THR A 595 12.74 36.63 6.54
N LEU A 596 13.12 36.18 7.74
CA LEU A 596 12.31 36.39 8.94
C LEU A 596 12.21 37.89 9.31
N GLU A 597 13.28 38.65 9.16
CA GLU A 597 13.26 40.10 9.36
C GLU A 597 12.30 40.79 8.40
N ALA A 598 12.34 40.42 7.12
CA ALA A 598 11.46 41.00 6.10
C ALA A 598 9.97 40.72 6.38
N TRP A 599 9.65 39.54 6.92
CA TRP A 599 8.26 39.10 7.14
C TRP A 599 7.71 39.52 8.50
N LEU A 600 8.50 39.39 9.57
CA LEU A 600 8.05 39.48 10.96
C LEU A 600 8.79 40.58 11.75
N GLY A 601 9.80 41.20 11.19
CA GLY A 601 10.67 42.13 11.86
C GLY A 601 9.98 43.36 12.49
N ARG A 602 8.76 43.69 12.05
CA ARG A 602 7.97 44.81 12.60
C ARG A 602 7.04 44.41 13.75
N LEU A 603 6.92 43.10 14.02
CA LEU A 603 6.01 42.57 15.04
C LEU A 603 6.71 42.56 16.41
N PRO A 604 5.98 42.73 17.51
CA PRO A 604 6.52 42.64 18.87
C PRO A 604 6.73 41.16 19.29
N VAL A 605 7.56 40.43 18.54
CA VAL A 605 7.87 39.02 18.79
C VAL A 605 9.38 38.81 18.75
N ASP A 606 9.91 37.87 19.48
CA ASP A 606 11.29 37.40 19.36
C ASP A 606 11.44 36.50 18.13
N LEU A 607 12.61 36.56 17.49
CA LEU A 607 12.90 35.74 16.29
C LEU A 607 14.13 34.89 16.51
N VAL A 608 14.04 33.62 16.20
CA VAL A 608 15.13 32.63 16.15
C VAL A 608 15.23 32.08 14.75
N ALA A 609 16.34 32.33 14.06
CA ALA A 609 16.58 31.92 12.69
C ALA A 609 17.61 30.80 12.58
N GLU A 610 17.60 30.07 11.42
CA GLU A 610 18.52 29.00 11.10
C GLU A 610 18.62 27.94 12.19
N HIS A 611 17.44 27.46 12.68
CA HIS A 611 17.35 26.43 13.72
C HIS A 611 18.06 26.75 15.04
N GLY A 612 18.25 28.04 15.39
CA GLY A 612 18.89 28.46 16.64
C GLY A 612 20.24 29.15 16.48
N VAL A 613 20.70 29.40 15.26
CA VAL A 613 21.94 30.14 15.00
C VAL A 613 21.81 31.60 15.42
N TRP A 614 20.75 32.24 14.95
CA TRP A 614 20.50 33.65 15.12
C TRP A 614 19.35 33.95 16.06
N PHE A 615 19.52 34.96 16.92
CA PHE A 615 18.48 35.50 17.78
C PHE A 615 18.35 37.03 17.62
N ALA A 616 17.10 37.50 17.54
CA ALA A 616 16.77 38.90 17.60
C ALA A 616 15.62 39.11 18.56
N ALA A 617 15.83 39.90 19.58
CA ALA A 617 14.79 40.31 20.53
C ALA A 617 13.74 41.21 19.85
N GLN A 618 12.54 41.22 20.43
CA GLN A 618 11.47 42.12 19.98
C GLN A 618 11.95 43.57 19.91
N ALA A 619 11.40 44.31 18.92
CA ALA A 619 11.79 45.72 18.74
C ALA A 619 11.21 46.57 19.85
N ASP A 620 12.06 47.26 20.60
CA ASP A 620 11.63 48.31 21.56
C ASP A 620 10.98 49.46 20.80
N GLY A 621 9.67 49.62 20.95
CA GLY A 621 8.89 50.83 20.64
C GLY A 621 9.21 51.57 19.35
N GLY A 622 8.82 51.07 18.18
CA GLY A 622 8.58 51.90 16.98
C GLY A 622 9.81 52.42 16.22
N ALA A 623 10.96 51.78 16.31
CA ALA A 623 12.18 52.25 15.64
C ALA A 623 12.25 51.78 14.18
N ALA A 624 12.51 52.73 13.26
CA ALA A 624 12.80 52.47 11.84
C ALA A 624 14.19 51.85 11.60
N SER A 625 14.91 51.46 12.65
CA SER A 625 16.20 50.76 12.58
C SER A 625 15.94 49.24 12.76
N GLY A 626 16.40 48.41 11.82
CA GLY A 626 16.26 46.97 11.88
C GLY A 626 16.70 46.34 13.21
N ARG A 627 16.22 45.16 13.54
CA ARG A 627 16.55 44.44 14.77
C ARG A 627 18.05 44.14 14.86
N ALA A 628 18.58 44.09 16.08
CA ALA A 628 19.94 43.61 16.29
C ALA A 628 19.95 42.07 16.36
N TRP A 629 20.42 41.43 15.31
CA TRP A 629 20.67 40.01 15.29
C TRP A 629 21.97 39.64 15.99
N THR A 630 21.91 38.67 16.85
CA THR A 630 23.09 38.19 17.62
C THR A 630 23.21 36.67 17.39
N LEU A 631 24.47 36.21 17.22
CA LEU A 631 24.76 34.79 17.26
C LEU A 631 24.52 34.29 18.69
N GLN A 632 23.86 33.16 18.84
CA GLN A 632 23.67 32.53 20.14
C GLN A 632 24.99 32.00 20.71
N GLU A 633 25.87 31.48 19.83
CA GLU A 633 27.22 31.02 20.16
C GLU A 633 28.20 31.44 19.07
N PRO A 634 29.49 31.56 19.36
CA PRO A 634 30.51 31.76 18.34
C PRO A 634 30.60 30.54 17.44
N LEU A 635 30.33 30.69 16.15
CA LEU A 635 30.34 29.58 15.17
C LEU A 635 31.41 29.83 14.11
N ASP A 636 32.06 28.75 13.66
CA ASP A 636 32.96 28.75 12.49
C ASP A 636 32.22 28.18 11.27
N ASN A 637 32.39 28.80 10.12
CA ASN A 637 31.82 28.37 8.84
C ASN A 637 32.88 28.02 7.78
N SER A 638 34.17 28.00 8.15
CA SER A 638 35.30 27.69 7.26
C SER A 638 35.20 26.26 6.66
N TRP A 639 34.49 25.38 7.34
CA TRP A 639 34.23 24.01 6.87
C TRP A 639 33.42 23.94 5.56
N LYS A 640 32.66 24.97 5.24
CA LYS A 640 31.82 25.02 4.03
C LYS A 640 32.62 24.90 2.75
N ASP A 641 33.80 25.47 2.69
CA ASP A 641 34.65 25.42 1.51
C ASP A 641 35.06 24.00 1.12
N ALA A 642 35.12 23.10 2.10
CA ALA A 642 35.40 21.69 1.87
C ALA A 642 34.15 20.88 1.47
N ILE A 643 32.98 21.26 1.97
CA ILE A 643 31.73 20.48 1.81
C ILE A 643 30.94 20.96 0.58
N ARG A 644 30.93 22.25 0.28
CA ARG A 644 30.20 22.85 -0.84
C ARG A 644 30.50 22.16 -2.18
N PRO A 645 31.75 21.88 -2.60
CA PRO A 645 32.03 21.22 -3.86
C PRO A 645 31.44 19.80 -3.92
N VAL A 646 31.44 19.09 -2.78
CA VAL A 646 30.86 17.73 -2.73
C VAL A 646 29.36 17.77 -2.96
N LEU A 647 28.64 18.67 -2.27
CA LEU A 647 27.19 18.79 -2.45
C LEU A 647 26.83 19.33 -3.83
N ALA A 648 27.63 20.24 -4.41
CA ALA A 648 27.44 20.76 -5.76
C ALA A 648 27.55 19.64 -6.81
N ASP A 649 28.50 18.72 -6.67
CA ASP A 649 28.62 17.55 -7.54
C ASP A 649 27.39 16.64 -7.48
N PHE A 650 26.76 16.50 -6.29
CA PHE A 650 25.49 15.79 -6.17
C PHE A 650 24.33 16.55 -6.82
N VAL A 651 24.29 17.88 -6.77
CA VAL A 651 23.30 18.70 -7.49
C VAL A 651 23.40 18.45 -9.00
N ASP A 652 24.59 18.51 -9.56
CA ASP A 652 24.81 18.31 -10.99
C ASP A 652 24.36 16.94 -11.50
N ARG A 653 24.46 15.91 -10.65
CA ARG A 653 24.07 14.53 -10.97
C ARG A 653 22.65 14.15 -10.54
N THR A 654 21.89 15.09 -9.98
CA THR A 654 20.56 14.80 -9.44
C THR A 654 19.55 15.83 -9.93
N PRO A 655 18.95 15.60 -11.11
CA PRO A 655 17.96 16.52 -11.66
C PRO A 655 16.83 16.81 -10.68
N GLY A 656 16.52 18.10 -10.50
CA GLY A 656 15.50 18.57 -9.54
C GLY A 656 16.04 18.85 -8.13
N SER A 657 17.33 18.59 -7.85
CA SER A 657 17.94 19.02 -6.59
C SER A 657 18.55 20.42 -6.71
N LEU A 658 18.72 21.05 -5.56
CA LEU A 658 19.41 22.34 -5.46
C LEU A 658 20.20 22.43 -4.15
N LEU A 659 21.23 23.26 -4.14
CA LEU A 659 22.02 23.59 -2.96
C LEU A 659 21.66 24.99 -2.50
N GLU A 660 21.16 25.11 -1.27
CA GLU A 660 20.96 26.38 -0.57
C GLU A 660 22.10 26.59 0.41
N GLU A 661 22.71 27.75 0.38
CA GLU A 661 23.73 28.15 1.33
C GLU A 661 23.17 29.22 2.27
N LYS A 662 23.13 28.93 3.57
CA LYS A 662 22.78 29.84 4.66
C LYS A 662 24.07 30.27 5.36
N ASP A 663 24.01 31.18 6.33
CA ASP A 663 25.18 31.68 6.98
C ASP A 663 26.05 30.60 7.63
N TYR A 664 25.42 29.63 8.29
CA TYR A 664 26.15 28.57 9.01
C TYR A 664 25.67 27.13 8.62
N SER A 665 24.92 26.98 7.56
CA SER A 665 24.57 25.67 7.02
C SER A 665 24.64 25.59 5.52
N LEU A 666 24.72 24.36 5.00
CA LEU A 666 24.56 23.99 3.59
C LEU A 666 23.42 22.99 3.51
N VAL A 667 22.41 23.30 2.68
CA VAL A 667 21.19 22.48 2.58
C VAL A 667 21.05 21.95 1.16
N TRP A 668 21.11 20.65 1.02
CA TRP A 668 20.82 19.97 -0.24
C TRP A 668 19.35 19.58 -0.30
N HIS A 669 18.59 20.24 -1.17
CA HIS A 669 17.17 20.01 -1.38
C HIS A 669 16.94 19.00 -2.49
N TYR A 670 16.05 18.01 -2.26
CA TYR A 670 15.71 16.98 -3.22
C TYR A 670 14.21 16.73 -3.39
N ARG A 671 13.39 17.70 -3.00
CA ARG A 671 11.91 17.60 -3.08
C ARG A 671 11.42 17.35 -4.50
N MET A 672 12.06 17.98 -5.50
CA MET A 672 11.68 17.87 -6.92
C MET A 672 12.38 16.72 -7.65
N CYS A 673 13.15 15.88 -6.96
CA CYS A 673 13.84 14.74 -7.54
C CYS A 673 12.93 13.51 -7.60
N SER A 674 13.28 12.53 -8.49
CA SER A 674 12.67 11.22 -8.39
C SER A 674 13.04 10.55 -7.06
N GLN A 675 12.10 9.88 -6.42
CA GLN A 675 12.30 9.35 -5.07
C GLN A 675 13.45 8.33 -5.02
N GLU A 676 13.47 7.38 -5.95
CA GLU A 676 14.50 6.33 -5.97
C GLU A 676 15.91 6.92 -6.13
N LEU A 677 16.05 7.95 -7.00
CA LEU A 677 17.31 8.64 -7.18
C LEU A 677 17.68 9.43 -5.93
N ALA A 678 16.73 10.14 -5.33
CA ALA A 678 16.94 10.95 -4.12
C ALA A 678 17.37 10.07 -2.93
N GLU A 679 16.68 8.97 -2.66
CA GLU A 679 17.03 8.03 -1.59
C GLU A 679 18.44 7.46 -1.77
N ARG A 680 18.78 7.07 -2.97
CA ARG A 680 20.15 6.63 -3.29
C ARG A 680 21.18 7.73 -3.04
N ARG A 681 20.92 8.96 -3.51
CA ARG A 681 21.81 10.11 -3.32
C ARG A 681 21.97 10.50 -1.86
N VAL A 682 20.90 10.43 -1.07
CA VAL A 682 20.96 10.65 0.38
C VAL A 682 21.97 9.70 1.04
N ILE A 683 21.93 8.40 0.68
CA ILE A 683 22.89 7.41 1.19
C ILE A 683 24.31 7.75 0.70
N GLU A 684 24.46 8.09 -0.57
CA GLU A 684 25.76 8.45 -1.14
C GLU A 684 26.37 9.70 -0.50
N ILE A 685 25.55 10.75 -0.26
CA ILE A 685 25.98 11.98 0.44
C ILE A 685 26.41 11.66 1.88
N LYS A 686 25.62 10.86 2.61
CA LYS A 686 25.95 10.44 3.97
C LYS A 686 27.28 9.67 4.02
N ASN A 687 27.51 8.79 3.07
CA ASN A 687 28.75 8.04 2.98
C ASN A 687 29.94 8.94 2.58
N ALA A 688 29.73 9.84 1.63
CA ALA A 688 30.78 10.74 1.15
C ALA A 688 31.24 11.76 2.22
N LEU A 689 30.33 12.16 3.11
CA LEU A 689 30.59 13.16 4.14
C LEU A 689 30.92 12.52 5.51
N GLY A 690 30.48 11.27 5.78
CA GLY A 690 30.41 10.67 7.12
C GLY A 690 31.71 10.66 7.91
N ASP A 691 32.85 10.32 7.29
CA ASP A 691 34.12 10.13 7.99
C ASP A 691 34.84 11.44 8.36
N GLY A 692 34.40 12.59 7.83
CA GLY A 692 35.06 13.88 8.04
C GLY A 692 34.27 14.92 8.84
N LEU A 693 33.00 14.65 9.16
CA LEU A 693 32.11 15.65 9.79
C LEU A 693 32.44 15.84 11.27
N ALA A 694 32.69 14.76 11.99
CA ALA A 694 32.90 14.79 13.45
C ALA A 694 34.17 15.58 13.83
N ASP A 695 35.24 15.42 13.06
CA ASP A 695 36.51 16.11 13.29
C ASP A 695 36.44 17.63 13.04
N ARG A 696 35.42 18.06 12.28
CA ARG A 696 35.19 19.47 11.95
C ARG A 696 34.12 20.13 12.82
N GLY A 697 33.61 19.45 13.83
CA GLY A 697 32.56 19.99 14.71
C GLY A 697 31.22 20.22 14.00
N ILE A 698 30.97 19.53 12.90
CA ILE A 698 29.73 19.63 12.12
C ILE A 698 28.91 18.33 12.17
N THR A 699 27.64 18.42 11.84
CA THR A 699 26.71 17.28 11.79
C THR A 699 25.87 17.34 10.54
N LEU A 700 25.39 16.18 10.15
CA LEU A 700 24.45 16.02 9.05
C LEU A 700 23.07 15.70 9.63
N MET A 701 22.08 16.47 9.23
CA MET A 701 20.70 16.32 9.68
C MET A 701 19.79 16.02 8.51
N ASP A 702 18.93 15.02 8.70
CA ASP A 702 17.83 14.71 7.80
C ASP A 702 16.61 15.60 8.13
N GLY A 703 16.19 16.42 7.19
CA GLY A 703 14.94 17.16 7.25
C GLY A 703 13.91 16.64 6.25
N ASN A 704 12.81 17.36 6.10
CA ASN A 704 11.75 17.00 5.16
C ASN A 704 12.17 17.27 3.70
N LYS A 705 12.71 16.23 3.04
CA LYS A 705 13.28 16.27 1.67
C LYS A 705 14.50 17.17 1.53
N VAL A 706 15.28 17.28 2.62
CA VAL A 706 16.56 17.99 2.63
C VAL A 706 17.60 17.20 3.42
N ILE A 707 18.87 17.39 3.04
CA ILE A 707 20.03 17.06 3.86
C ILE A 707 20.68 18.37 4.25
N GLU A 708 20.78 18.67 5.53
CA GLU A 708 21.43 19.85 6.06
C GLU A 708 22.74 19.49 6.74
N VAL A 709 23.82 20.18 6.36
CA VAL A 709 25.11 20.11 7.05
C VAL A 709 25.26 21.40 7.85
N LYS A 710 25.44 21.27 9.16
CA LYS A 710 25.49 22.40 10.10
C LYS A 710 26.45 22.17 11.27
N PRO A 711 26.83 23.22 12.03
CA PRO A 711 27.60 23.07 13.27
C PRO A 711 26.86 22.17 14.28
N ARG A 712 27.62 21.34 15.00
CA ARG A 712 27.10 20.48 16.06
C ARG A 712 26.68 21.32 17.28
N GLY A 713 25.56 20.96 17.93
CA GLY A 713 25.03 21.63 19.11
C GLY A 713 24.10 22.81 18.82
N VAL A 714 23.92 23.16 17.54
CA VAL A 714 22.94 24.17 17.13
C VAL A 714 21.63 23.44 16.72
N ASP A 715 20.63 23.55 17.58
CA ASP A 715 19.29 23.02 17.36
C ASP A 715 18.22 23.90 18.02
N LYS A 716 16.95 23.69 17.61
CA LYS A 716 15.83 24.47 18.16
C LYS A 716 15.62 24.25 19.66
N GLY A 717 15.92 23.04 20.16
CA GLY A 717 15.80 22.70 21.58
C GLY A 717 16.79 23.44 22.43
N HIS A 718 18.05 23.53 21.98
CA HIS A 718 19.08 24.33 22.66
C HIS A 718 18.70 25.84 22.72
N ALA A 719 18.19 26.36 21.60
CA ALA A 719 17.71 27.73 21.55
C ALA A 719 16.54 27.98 22.53
N ALA A 720 15.63 27.00 22.69
CA ALA A 720 14.46 27.09 23.56
C ALA A 720 14.80 27.11 25.06
N HIS A 721 15.97 26.62 25.47
CA HIS A 721 16.38 26.57 26.87
C HIS A 721 16.35 27.94 27.58
N ARG A 722 16.53 29.03 26.83
CA ARG A 722 16.45 30.39 27.35
C ARG A 722 15.13 30.66 28.04
N TRP A 723 14.02 30.19 27.48
CA TRP A 723 12.67 30.39 28.03
C TRP A 723 12.28 29.24 28.97
N PHE A 724 12.65 28.00 28.68
CA PHE A 724 12.30 26.86 29.48
C PHE A 724 12.93 26.80 30.84
N ARG A 725 14.10 27.44 31.03
CA ARG A 725 14.82 27.47 32.30
C ARG A 725 14.50 28.70 33.17
N ASP A 726 13.73 29.65 32.66
CA ASP A 726 13.32 30.81 33.43
C ASP A 726 12.06 30.47 34.28
N PRO A 727 12.20 30.44 35.62
CA PRO A 727 11.07 30.08 36.49
C PRO A 727 9.99 31.17 36.56
N ALA A 728 10.21 32.33 35.92
CA ALA A 728 9.23 33.38 35.87
C ALA A 728 8.01 33.07 34.98
N TYR A 729 8.14 32.13 34.05
CA TYR A 729 7.01 31.73 33.19
C TYR A 729 6.07 30.77 33.90
N GLY A 730 4.82 31.21 34.11
CA GLY A 730 3.74 30.35 34.60
C GLY A 730 3.02 29.59 33.53
N PHE A 731 3.28 29.87 32.23
CA PHE A 731 2.74 29.16 31.08
C PHE A 731 3.78 29.08 29.97
N LEU A 732 3.98 27.86 29.49
CA LEU A 732 4.89 27.56 28.38
C LEU A 732 4.13 26.80 27.29
N LEU A 733 4.13 27.30 26.04
CA LEU A 733 3.61 26.63 24.87
C LEU A 733 4.74 26.47 23.85
N ALA A 734 4.92 25.27 23.34
CA ALA A 734 5.79 25.00 22.20
C ALA A 734 5.00 24.25 21.12
N ALA A 735 5.05 24.77 19.89
CA ALA A 735 4.34 24.15 18.76
C ALA A 735 5.27 23.99 17.55
N GLY A 736 5.19 22.83 16.87
CA GLY A 736 6.01 22.49 15.72
C GLY A 736 5.47 21.30 14.95
N ASP A 737 5.96 21.06 13.72
CA ASP A 737 5.44 20.04 12.84
C ASP A 737 6.49 19.02 12.36
N ASP A 738 7.78 19.34 12.43
CA ASP A 738 8.84 18.51 11.91
C ASP A 738 9.72 17.84 12.98
N ARG A 739 10.78 17.16 12.54
CA ARG A 739 11.73 16.48 13.41
C ARG A 739 12.55 17.44 14.27
N THR A 740 12.82 18.65 13.77
CA THR A 740 13.64 19.64 14.51
C THR A 740 12.87 20.22 15.70
N ASP A 741 11.55 20.13 15.68
CA ASP A 741 10.70 20.53 16.80
C ASP A 741 10.64 19.48 17.90
N GLU A 742 10.93 18.22 17.58
CA GLU A 742 11.05 17.17 18.60
C GLU A 742 12.18 17.47 19.61
N ASP A 743 13.23 18.20 19.17
CA ASP A 743 14.30 18.67 20.06
C ASP A 743 13.75 19.73 21.03
N VAL A 744 12.81 20.58 20.60
CA VAL A 744 12.10 21.53 21.47
C VAL A 744 11.18 20.81 22.44
N PHE A 745 10.44 19.81 21.97
CA PHE A 745 9.53 19.04 22.83
C PHE A 745 10.29 18.23 23.89
N GLU A 746 11.48 17.71 23.54
CA GLU A 746 12.35 17.00 24.48
C GLU A 746 12.96 17.92 25.53
N ALA A 747 13.29 19.15 25.16
CA ALA A 747 13.86 20.17 26.05
C ALA A 747 12.80 20.84 26.96
N ALA A 748 11.51 20.69 26.60
CA ALA A 748 10.42 21.32 27.34
C ALA A 748 10.20 20.67 28.72
N PRO A 749 9.90 21.45 29.77
CA PRO A 749 9.53 20.91 31.08
C PRO A 749 8.20 20.14 31.01
N ASP A 750 8.00 19.21 31.96
CA ASP A 750 6.85 18.29 31.97
C ASP A 750 5.48 18.98 32.03
N ASP A 751 5.41 20.17 32.54
CA ASP A 751 4.19 20.97 32.65
C ASP A 751 3.95 21.88 31.44
N ALA A 752 4.89 21.99 30.51
CA ALA A 752 4.72 22.74 29.27
C ALA A 752 3.64 22.13 28.36
N TRP A 753 2.96 23.00 27.64
CA TRP A 753 2.02 22.63 26.58
C TRP A 753 2.79 22.42 25.26
N THR A 754 3.13 21.18 24.95
CA THR A 754 3.79 20.85 23.69
C THR A 754 2.78 20.34 22.69
N VAL A 755 2.76 20.92 21.49
CA VAL A 755 1.73 20.67 20.46
C VAL A 755 2.38 20.34 19.13
N LYS A 756 2.22 19.10 18.69
CA LYS A 756 2.59 18.64 17.35
C LYS A 756 1.55 19.09 16.33
N ILE A 757 2.00 19.60 15.19
CA ILE A 757 1.12 19.91 14.07
C ILE A 757 1.24 18.79 13.02
N GLY A 758 0.11 18.22 12.60
CA GLY A 758 0.07 17.08 11.70
C GLY A 758 0.22 15.73 12.41
N GLY A 759 0.38 14.68 11.62
CA GLY A 759 0.50 13.30 12.10
C GLY A 759 1.95 12.86 12.28
N GLY A 760 2.12 11.70 12.91
CA GLY A 760 3.41 11.04 13.06
C GLY A 760 3.83 10.82 14.51
N PRO A 761 4.93 10.07 14.75
CA PRO A 761 5.49 9.89 16.09
C PRO A 761 5.94 11.23 16.66
N THR A 762 5.61 11.51 17.93
CA THR A 762 6.00 12.76 18.58
C THR A 762 6.20 12.58 20.08
N ARG A 763 7.08 13.42 20.67
CA ARG A 763 7.23 13.61 22.11
C ARG A 763 6.30 14.70 22.66
N ALA A 764 5.59 15.42 21.77
CA ALA A 764 4.60 16.40 22.18
C ALA A 764 3.45 15.74 22.95
N ARG A 765 2.95 16.43 23.97
CA ARG A 765 1.81 15.96 24.79
C ARG A 765 0.48 16.03 24.04
N PHE A 766 0.37 16.94 23.08
CA PHE A 766 -0.83 17.18 22.29
C PHE A 766 -0.52 17.27 20.81
N ALA A 767 -1.54 17.12 19.98
CA ALA A 767 -1.45 17.29 18.54
C ALA A 767 -2.63 18.10 18.00
N LEU A 768 -2.40 18.83 16.91
CA LEU A 768 -3.42 19.46 16.07
C LEU A 768 -3.29 18.94 14.64
N LYS A 769 -4.39 18.87 13.91
CA LYS A 769 -4.40 18.22 12.58
C LYS A 769 -3.57 18.99 11.54
N ASN A 770 -3.55 20.32 11.62
CA ASN A 770 -2.90 21.18 10.63
C ASN A 770 -2.66 22.60 11.18
N SER A 771 -1.94 23.41 10.40
CA SER A 771 -1.64 24.82 10.71
C SER A 771 -2.90 25.68 10.89
N ALA A 772 -4.00 25.36 10.20
CA ALA A 772 -5.25 26.11 10.36
C ALA A 772 -5.86 25.92 11.77
N GLU A 773 -5.73 24.74 12.37
CA GLU A 773 -6.14 24.50 13.75
C GLU A 773 -5.23 25.23 14.75
N MET A 774 -3.92 25.25 14.50
CA MET A 774 -2.97 26.01 15.32
C MET A 774 -3.29 27.50 15.29
N ARG A 775 -3.54 28.07 14.12
CA ARG A 775 -3.94 29.48 13.98
C ARG A 775 -5.22 29.79 14.74
N ARG A 776 -6.25 28.91 14.69
CA ARG A 776 -7.48 29.07 15.49
C ARG A 776 -7.20 29.06 17.00
N LEU A 777 -6.28 28.22 17.45
CA LEU A 777 -5.86 28.20 18.87
C LEU A 777 -5.21 29.51 19.26
N LEU A 778 -4.28 30.06 18.45
CA LEU A 778 -3.64 31.33 18.68
C LEU A 778 -4.64 32.51 18.64
N GLU A 779 -5.61 32.50 17.75
CA GLU A 779 -6.72 33.47 17.70
C GLU A 779 -7.53 33.47 19.01
N ALA A 780 -7.89 32.26 19.50
CA ALA A 780 -8.62 32.14 20.76
C ALA A 780 -7.78 32.60 21.97
N MET A 781 -6.45 32.46 21.91
CA MET A 781 -5.53 33.01 22.93
C MET A 781 -5.48 34.54 22.84
N ALA A 782 -5.39 35.10 21.63
CA ALA A 782 -5.38 36.55 21.40
C ALA A 782 -6.72 37.21 21.78
N GLU A 783 -7.85 36.50 21.63
CA GLU A 783 -9.16 36.96 22.10
C GLU A 783 -9.30 36.90 23.63
N ALA A 784 -8.52 36.08 24.28
CA ALA A 784 -8.50 35.91 25.72
C ALA A 784 -7.72 37.04 26.45
N GLU A 785 -6.90 37.83 25.71
CA GLU A 785 -6.22 38.97 26.21
C GLU A 785 -7.19 40.15 26.45
N PRO A 786 -7.07 40.91 27.55
CA PRO A 786 -7.86 42.15 27.71
C PRO A 786 -7.51 43.12 26.56
N VAL A 787 -8.54 43.64 25.90
CA VAL A 787 -8.38 44.71 24.90
C VAL A 787 -7.77 45.91 25.65
N LEU A 788 -6.52 46.26 25.39
CA LEU A 788 -5.88 47.46 25.91
C LEU A 788 -6.52 48.73 25.36
#